data_27ffad8d721b7938de48d534559b7bc8
#
_entry.id   27ffad8d721b7938de48d534559b7bc8
#
_cell.length_a   1.000
_cell.length_b   1.000
_cell.length_c   1.000
_cell.angle_alpha   90.00
_cell.angle_beta   90.00
_cell.angle_gamma   90.00
#
_symmetry.space_group_name_H-M   'P 1'
#
loop_
_entity.id
_entity.type
_entity.pdbx_description
1 polymer ?
#
loop_
_entity_poly.entity_id
_entity_poly.type
_entity_poly.pdbx_seq_one_letter_code
_entity_poly.pdbx_strand_id
1 'polypeptide(L)'
;MRTLFLTLVLTANLYAQNDDYFQQGVAYAIRATLDDQRHILHARLDLTYDNNSPDTLNRMAFHCWPRAYASDNSALASQLLRQRNTDFHFAPPAARGDLDSLSFTVNGQAAEYLEDENHQDIVWLALPEPLPPGESVVITTPFRVKIPESFSRLGHVGTSYQMTQWYPKPAVYDRKGWHPMPYLDQGEFYSEFGSFEVALTLPRNYRVAATGTLKTVSEDQWLRELAITDRRRLEARQDLEDYFVTEPFPESDPERKTITYSAENVHDFAWFADKRFKVLHDTLQLAGRSEAVDVWSFFTETEAAYWMNSTAYLKRATRFYSDRVGTYPYPQVTGVQSALSAGGGMEYPMITVIGLTGSEKDLDQVLTHEVGHNWFYGILGNNERDHPWMDEGINSYYEWLYLREYYPEAEGDFDFLRRPIDLNYFGYRHLALRGRDLPPDTRSDSLVDTHYWISAYSKPVLALREIAAFTGQNALEDAIRFYYENWKFRHPGPEDLFQTLEGILSPALGRAFREAMTSRATSDWKVQDWKPGEKSSASFLQLGQRLAPATAQLLAMKAEQPATLMVNPGEEYFADDLPLSLGVELPAALNPLDLYLHNNRRGDNSLRLNLLTAPERPGGRQIFFIPLLGYNEIDRFMLGGGLHNRTLEPKRVEWALAPMYSFASNALVGFGGIRWRIREPFPFARQLMLSAGSQGFHDFSFAGENYNYTRSAVRADLTLADHPITERHRQLSLQWINLARFRPGFDPGGNLMGSIREVNSFFRLAYVQRKEREINPVAWSVRLEYKTEDVTRNSLLEASYLRLDTELRGAYQYEPERFFRWRFYGGYFLVNALRERASYPNTALSLVDNANSDYAVDGIFLGRGGGGTYAQQLETRQGGFRAPISSSFSFGRSNDYLVAVNLDATLPFQPERFPFGVYLDAGTYGFRPTSSEPSRGEFRWVGGFSVTIMDGQIGAYLPLISDPDTRLLLEQTGGLAERISFRISLTNWLPWKWIDEVF
;
A
#
# COMPACT_ATOMS: atom_id res chain seq x y z
N MET A 1 -31.52 -43.35 -9.36
CA MET A 1 -30.72 -43.65 -10.54
C MET A 1 -31.22 -43.01 -11.84
N ARG A 2 -32.50 -42.94 -12.17
CA ARG A 2 -32.96 -42.21 -13.38
C ARG A 2 -32.85 -40.68 -13.29
N THR A 3 -33.01 -40.12 -12.13
CA THR A 3 -32.84 -38.64 -11.90
C THR A 3 -31.37 -38.20 -11.96
N LEU A 4 -30.44 -39.04 -11.48
CA LEU A 4 -29.00 -38.76 -11.53
C LEU A 4 -28.48 -38.81 -12.98
N PHE A 5 -29.04 -39.67 -13.82
CA PHE A 5 -28.61 -39.80 -15.23
C PHE A 5 -29.13 -38.63 -16.09
N LEU A 6 -30.32 -38.08 -15.75
CA LEU A 6 -30.84 -36.90 -16.45
C LEU A 6 -30.09 -35.63 -16.07
N THR A 7 -29.65 -35.51 -14.82
CA THR A 7 -28.81 -34.35 -14.36
C THR A 7 -27.41 -34.43 -15.00
N LEU A 8 -26.81 -35.61 -15.11
CA LEU A 8 -25.51 -35.78 -15.78
C LEU A 8 -25.56 -35.48 -17.29
N VAL A 9 -26.68 -35.80 -17.97
CA VAL A 9 -26.86 -35.54 -19.40
C VAL A 9 -27.21 -34.05 -19.66
N LEU A 10 -27.91 -33.41 -18.73
CA LEU A 10 -28.15 -31.95 -18.81
C LEU A 10 -26.91 -31.13 -18.51
N THR A 11 -26.04 -31.57 -17.60
CA THR A 11 -24.78 -30.91 -17.33
C THR A 11 -23.75 -31.08 -18.46
N ALA A 12 -23.75 -32.23 -19.16
CA ALA A 12 -22.92 -32.47 -20.34
C ALA A 12 -23.30 -31.59 -21.55
N ASN A 13 -24.54 -31.06 -21.61
CA ASN A 13 -24.97 -30.13 -22.65
C ASN A 13 -24.85 -28.67 -22.32
N LEU A 14 -24.50 -28.32 -21.06
CA LEU A 14 -24.23 -26.91 -20.67
C LEU A 14 -22.76 -26.48 -20.91
N TYR A 15 -21.87 -27.45 -21.06
CA TYR A 15 -20.52 -27.23 -21.57
C TYR A 15 -20.45 -27.65 -23.05
N ALA A 16 -21.24 -26.97 -23.90
CA ALA A 16 -20.81 -26.83 -25.30
C ALA A 16 -19.41 -26.20 -25.21
N GLN A 17 -18.38 -27.00 -25.55
CA GLN A 17 -17.01 -26.54 -25.72
C GLN A 17 -17.09 -25.16 -26.39
N ASN A 18 -16.39 -24.16 -25.83
CA ASN A 18 -16.05 -22.98 -26.59
C ASN A 18 -15.29 -23.51 -27.81
N ASP A 19 -15.96 -23.67 -28.95
CA ASP A 19 -15.38 -24.17 -30.19
C ASP A 19 -14.21 -23.30 -30.70
N ASP A 20 -13.98 -22.15 -30.02
CA ASP A 20 -12.96 -21.14 -30.34
C ASP A 20 -11.72 -21.18 -29.41
N TYR A 21 -11.62 -22.10 -28.44
CA TYR A 21 -10.42 -22.17 -27.58
C TYR A 21 -9.28 -22.87 -28.31
N PHE A 22 -8.14 -22.20 -28.39
CA PHE A 22 -6.86 -22.77 -28.83
C PHE A 22 -5.73 -22.34 -27.90
N GLN A 23 -4.63 -23.02 -27.98
CA GLN A 23 -3.40 -22.76 -27.23
C GLN A 23 -2.21 -23.13 -28.08
N GLN A 24 -1.20 -22.29 -28.13
CA GLN A 24 -0.01 -22.52 -28.93
C GLN A 24 0.87 -23.61 -28.32
N GLY A 25 1.63 -24.33 -29.18
CA GLY A 25 2.64 -25.28 -28.73
C GLY A 25 4.02 -24.62 -28.67
N VAL A 26 4.79 -24.85 -27.59
CA VAL A 26 6.17 -24.36 -27.48
C VAL A 26 7.10 -25.43 -26.90
N ALA A 27 8.30 -25.56 -27.49
CA ALA A 27 9.36 -26.41 -26.95
C ALA A 27 10.70 -25.68 -26.99
N TYR A 28 11.35 -25.60 -25.85
CA TYR A 28 12.58 -24.84 -25.64
C TYR A 28 13.77 -25.78 -25.44
N ALA A 29 14.85 -25.58 -26.21
CA ALA A 29 16.15 -26.15 -25.93
C ALA A 29 17.15 -25.00 -25.72
N ILE A 30 17.66 -24.84 -24.50
CA ILE A 30 18.53 -23.71 -24.13
C ILE A 30 19.88 -24.22 -23.62
N ARG A 31 20.95 -23.68 -24.14
CA ARG A 31 22.32 -23.92 -23.65
C ARG A 31 22.89 -22.61 -23.13
N ALA A 32 23.22 -22.57 -21.84
CA ALA A 32 23.69 -21.37 -21.18
C ALA A 32 25.02 -21.60 -20.45
N THR A 33 25.87 -20.59 -20.46
CA THR A 33 27.19 -20.59 -19.79
C THR A 33 27.31 -19.33 -18.95
N LEU A 34 27.46 -19.50 -17.63
CA LEU A 34 27.62 -18.43 -16.66
C LEU A 34 29.09 -17.99 -16.56
N ASP A 35 29.40 -16.72 -16.80
CA ASP A 35 30.64 -16.05 -16.40
C ASP A 35 30.35 -15.32 -15.07
N ASP A 36 30.69 -15.95 -13.95
CA ASP A 36 30.41 -15.45 -12.60
C ASP A 36 31.39 -14.41 -12.09
N GLN A 37 32.43 -14.08 -12.87
CA GLN A 37 33.35 -12.97 -12.57
C GLN A 37 32.84 -11.65 -13.17
N ARG A 38 32.09 -11.73 -14.29
CA ARG A 38 31.57 -10.57 -14.99
C ARG A 38 30.06 -10.43 -14.83
N HIS A 39 29.42 -11.38 -14.18
CA HIS A 39 27.95 -11.50 -14.05
C HIS A 39 27.25 -11.49 -15.41
N ILE A 40 27.75 -12.36 -16.33
CA ILE A 40 27.23 -12.47 -17.69
C ILE A 40 26.82 -13.92 -17.96
N LEU A 41 25.63 -14.09 -18.53
CA LEU A 41 25.19 -15.36 -19.08
C LEU A 41 25.25 -15.31 -20.62
N HIS A 42 26.02 -16.21 -21.22
CA HIS A 42 26.03 -16.46 -22.66
C HIS A 42 25.14 -17.64 -22.98
N ALA A 43 24.19 -17.48 -23.87
CA ALA A 43 23.25 -18.54 -24.16
C ALA A 43 22.84 -18.61 -25.64
N ARG A 44 22.25 -19.77 -25.99
CA ARG A 44 21.58 -20.02 -27.27
C ARG A 44 20.24 -20.64 -26.98
N LEU A 45 19.23 -20.12 -27.65
CA LEU A 45 17.87 -20.64 -27.68
C LEU A 45 17.63 -21.33 -29.03
N ASP A 46 17.09 -22.55 -28.98
CA ASP A 46 16.42 -23.24 -30.07
C ASP A 46 14.97 -23.47 -29.64
N LEU A 47 14.01 -22.83 -30.28
CA LEU A 47 12.57 -22.84 -29.94
C LEU A 47 11.78 -23.44 -31.09
N THR A 48 10.98 -24.47 -30.83
CA THR A 48 9.92 -24.90 -31.74
C THR A 48 8.61 -24.23 -31.33
N TYR A 49 7.91 -23.66 -32.29
CA TYR A 49 6.63 -22.98 -32.08
C TYR A 49 5.57 -23.57 -33.04
N ASP A 50 4.48 -24.08 -32.48
CA ASP A 50 3.35 -24.66 -33.22
C ASP A 50 2.19 -23.66 -33.24
N ASN A 51 1.74 -23.27 -34.40
CA ASN A 51 0.59 -22.38 -34.56
C ASN A 51 -0.72 -23.19 -34.57
N ASN A 52 -1.31 -23.34 -33.40
CA ASN A 52 -2.60 -24.01 -33.19
C ASN A 52 -3.81 -23.05 -33.33
N SER A 53 -3.55 -21.77 -33.66
CA SER A 53 -4.62 -20.80 -33.89
C SER A 53 -5.27 -20.96 -35.28
N PRO A 54 -6.47 -20.42 -35.50
CA PRO A 54 -7.08 -20.37 -36.84
C PRO A 54 -6.43 -19.33 -37.76
N ASP A 55 -5.49 -18.53 -37.24
CA ASP A 55 -4.89 -17.38 -37.96
C ASP A 55 -3.55 -17.73 -38.59
N THR A 56 -3.22 -17.09 -39.69
CA THR A 56 -1.87 -17.11 -40.30
C THR A 56 -1.02 -16.02 -39.62
N LEU A 57 0.09 -16.41 -38.98
CA LEU A 57 0.97 -15.49 -38.29
C LEU A 57 2.08 -14.97 -39.21
N ASN A 58 2.21 -13.65 -39.33
CA ASN A 58 3.25 -12.97 -40.11
C ASN A 58 4.39 -12.41 -39.26
N ARG A 59 4.16 -12.27 -37.96
CA ARG A 59 5.13 -11.80 -36.97
C ARG A 59 4.81 -12.40 -35.61
N MET A 60 5.81 -12.40 -34.74
CA MET A 60 5.67 -12.89 -33.37
C MET A 60 6.19 -11.84 -32.38
N ALA A 61 5.49 -11.66 -31.25
CA ALA A 61 5.97 -10.84 -30.15
C ALA A 61 6.85 -11.68 -29.20
N PHE A 62 8.00 -11.17 -28.83
CA PHE A 62 8.90 -11.79 -27.87
C PHE A 62 9.12 -10.88 -26.68
N HIS A 63 9.07 -11.43 -25.49
CA HIS A 63 9.52 -10.83 -24.26
C HIS A 63 11.04 -11.01 -24.12
N CYS A 64 11.78 -9.91 -23.98
CA CYS A 64 13.19 -9.85 -23.71
C CYS A 64 13.40 -9.15 -22.35
N TRP A 65 12.74 -9.67 -21.33
CA TRP A 65 12.55 -9.01 -20.03
C TRP A 65 13.81 -8.54 -19.29
N PRO A 66 15.00 -9.15 -19.41
CA PRO A 66 16.21 -8.58 -18.81
C PRO A 66 16.56 -7.17 -19.33
N ARG A 67 16.06 -6.75 -20.48
CA ARG A 67 16.22 -5.37 -20.97
C ARG A 67 15.48 -4.34 -20.11
N ALA A 68 14.48 -4.74 -19.33
CA ALA A 68 13.81 -3.84 -18.41
C ALA A 68 14.76 -3.22 -17.37
N TYR A 69 15.88 -3.89 -17.09
CA TYR A 69 16.92 -3.42 -16.18
C TYR A 69 18.01 -2.53 -16.82
N ALA A 70 17.88 -2.19 -18.11
CA ALA A 70 18.92 -1.44 -18.82
C ALA A 70 18.87 0.07 -18.58
N SER A 71 17.70 0.65 -18.36
CA SER A 71 17.54 2.11 -18.26
C SER A 71 16.35 2.54 -17.38
N ASP A 72 16.38 3.83 -17.00
CA ASP A 72 15.28 4.47 -16.25
C ASP A 72 13.99 4.67 -17.07
N ASN A 73 14.01 4.40 -18.37
CA ASN A 73 12.86 4.57 -19.25
C ASN A 73 11.97 3.32 -19.29
N SER A 74 12.34 2.25 -18.58
CA SER A 74 11.55 1.02 -18.56
C SER A 74 10.26 1.15 -17.74
N ALA A 75 9.31 0.27 -18.00
CA ALA A 75 8.10 0.14 -17.20
C ALA A 75 8.44 -0.27 -15.75
N LEU A 76 9.45 -1.15 -15.59
CA LEU A 76 10.00 -1.55 -14.29
C LEU A 76 10.50 -0.34 -13.50
N ALA A 77 11.38 0.48 -14.08
CA ALA A 77 11.91 1.67 -13.41
C ALA A 77 10.80 2.62 -12.95
N SER A 78 9.81 2.83 -13.80
CA SER A 78 8.63 3.65 -13.49
C SER A 78 7.79 3.05 -12.36
N GLN A 79 7.66 1.72 -12.30
CA GLN A 79 6.90 1.06 -11.23
C GLN A 79 7.65 1.12 -9.91
N LEU A 80 8.94 0.82 -9.88
CA LEU A 80 9.77 0.91 -8.67
C LEU A 80 9.68 2.29 -8.02
N LEU A 81 9.75 3.36 -8.82
CA LEU A 81 9.56 4.72 -8.31
C LEU A 81 8.15 4.95 -7.72
N ARG A 82 7.08 4.38 -8.29
CA ARG A 82 5.73 4.44 -7.71
C ARG A 82 5.63 3.65 -6.40
N GLN A 83 6.41 2.58 -6.25
CA GLN A 83 6.55 1.80 -5.02
C GLN A 83 7.49 2.45 -4.00
N ARG A 84 7.99 3.68 -4.29
CA ARG A 84 8.95 4.43 -3.47
C ARG A 84 10.30 3.74 -3.32
N ASN A 85 10.63 2.83 -4.23
CA ASN A 85 11.94 2.23 -4.35
C ASN A 85 12.78 3.05 -5.34
N THR A 86 13.83 3.69 -4.84
CA THR A 86 14.73 4.55 -5.63
C THR A 86 16.05 3.87 -5.97
N ASP A 87 16.31 2.65 -5.49
CA ASP A 87 17.60 1.97 -5.61
C ASP A 87 18.00 1.78 -7.08
N PHE A 88 17.06 1.34 -7.91
CA PHE A 88 17.31 1.19 -9.34
C PHE A 88 17.53 2.53 -10.06
N HIS A 89 16.81 3.58 -9.67
CA HIS A 89 16.96 4.92 -10.26
C HIS A 89 18.37 5.49 -10.03
N PHE A 90 18.92 5.33 -8.84
CA PHE A 90 20.25 5.81 -8.49
C PHE A 90 21.36 4.80 -8.78
N ALA A 91 21.04 3.59 -9.25
CA ALA A 91 22.01 2.57 -9.54
C ALA A 91 22.99 2.98 -10.65
N PRO A 92 24.29 2.75 -10.47
CA PRO A 92 25.28 2.99 -11.50
C PRO A 92 25.06 2.03 -12.69
N PRO A 93 25.51 2.38 -13.91
CA PRO A 93 25.35 1.51 -15.09
C PRO A 93 25.96 0.10 -14.91
N ALA A 94 26.96 -0.04 -14.04
CA ALA A 94 27.57 -1.35 -13.76
C ALA A 94 26.60 -2.32 -13.08
N ALA A 95 25.75 -1.83 -12.17
CA ALA A 95 24.77 -2.61 -11.42
C ALA A 95 23.54 -3.00 -12.26
N ARG A 96 23.29 -2.32 -13.38
CA ARG A 96 22.11 -2.55 -14.24
C ARG A 96 22.30 -3.77 -15.13
N GLY A 97 21.16 -4.38 -15.51
CA GLY A 97 21.11 -5.54 -16.40
C GLY A 97 20.81 -5.17 -17.86
N ASP A 98 20.91 -6.16 -18.74
CA ASP A 98 20.48 -6.04 -20.14
C ASP A 98 20.37 -7.42 -20.79
N LEU A 99 19.76 -7.49 -21.97
CA LEU A 99 19.77 -8.62 -22.89
C LEU A 99 20.12 -8.14 -24.30
N ASP A 100 21.21 -8.66 -24.81
CA ASP A 100 21.71 -8.29 -26.14
C ASP A 100 22.15 -9.52 -26.95
N SER A 101 22.84 -9.27 -28.09
CA SER A 101 23.39 -10.27 -29.02
C SER A 101 22.33 -11.12 -29.71
N LEU A 102 21.08 -10.64 -29.81
CA LEU A 102 20.02 -11.32 -30.54
C LEU A 102 20.32 -11.36 -32.05
N SER A 103 20.18 -12.54 -32.64
CA SER A 103 20.29 -12.77 -34.07
C SER A 103 19.37 -13.92 -34.45
N PHE A 104 18.11 -13.58 -34.72
CA PHE A 104 17.10 -14.59 -34.98
C PHE A 104 17.26 -15.24 -36.34
N THR A 105 17.04 -16.56 -36.36
CA THR A 105 16.78 -17.30 -37.62
C THR A 105 15.47 -18.07 -37.47
N VAL A 106 14.70 -18.17 -38.49
CA VAL A 106 13.46 -18.96 -38.59
C VAL A 106 13.64 -20.02 -39.66
N ASN A 107 13.55 -21.30 -39.27
CA ASN A 107 13.87 -22.45 -40.16
C ASN A 107 15.22 -22.32 -40.86
N GLY A 108 16.23 -21.72 -40.17
CA GLY A 108 17.56 -21.50 -40.68
C GLY A 108 17.73 -20.25 -41.56
N GLN A 109 16.67 -19.52 -41.87
CA GLN A 109 16.73 -18.23 -42.60
C GLN A 109 16.87 -17.08 -41.56
N ALA A 110 17.73 -16.10 -41.88
CA ALA A 110 17.85 -14.90 -41.03
C ALA A 110 16.52 -14.13 -41.01
N ALA A 111 16.11 -13.72 -39.85
CA ALA A 111 14.87 -12.99 -39.63
C ALA A 111 15.13 -11.65 -38.92
N GLU A 112 14.50 -10.61 -39.42
CA GLU A 112 14.60 -9.27 -38.82
C GLU A 112 13.63 -9.13 -37.65
N TYR A 113 14.02 -8.33 -36.65
CA TYR A 113 13.14 -7.94 -35.58
C TYR A 113 13.16 -6.44 -35.37
N LEU A 114 12.08 -5.91 -34.82
CA LEU A 114 11.93 -4.51 -34.44
C LEU A 114 11.67 -4.44 -32.93
N GLU A 115 12.25 -3.46 -32.26
CA GLU A 115 11.93 -3.14 -30.89
C GLU A 115 10.53 -2.51 -30.80
N ASP A 116 9.80 -2.79 -29.72
CA ASP A 116 8.51 -2.14 -29.49
C ASP A 116 8.71 -0.65 -29.18
N GLU A 117 7.85 0.19 -29.73
CA GLU A 117 7.96 1.66 -29.59
C GLU A 117 7.81 2.15 -28.14
N ASN A 118 7.12 1.40 -27.28
CA ASN A 118 6.79 1.79 -25.92
C ASN A 118 7.60 1.03 -24.85
N HIS A 119 8.08 -0.18 -25.18
CA HIS A 119 8.67 -1.10 -24.22
C HIS A 119 9.96 -1.72 -24.76
N GLN A 120 11.11 -1.28 -24.23
CA GLN A 120 12.44 -1.71 -24.66
C GLN A 120 12.70 -3.23 -24.47
N ASP A 121 11.90 -3.89 -23.65
CA ASP A 121 11.98 -5.31 -23.30
C ASP A 121 11.00 -6.19 -24.12
N ILE A 122 10.42 -5.63 -25.16
CA ILE A 122 9.56 -6.33 -26.13
C ILE A 122 10.16 -6.17 -27.53
N VAL A 123 10.19 -7.27 -28.30
CA VAL A 123 10.61 -7.25 -29.70
C VAL A 123 9.60 -7.96 -30.59
N TRP A 124 9.46 -7.48 -31.81
CA TRP A 124 8.59 -8.05 -32.84
C TRP A 124 9.43 -8.72 -33.90
N LEU A 125 9.44 -10.06 -33.97
CA LEU A 125 10.12 -10.86 -34.98
C LEU A 125 9.25 -10.96 -36.23
N ALA A 126 9.75 -10.50 -37.38
CA ALA A 126 9.12 -10.71 -38.66
C ALA A 126 9.40 -12.15 -39.14
N LEU A 127 8.35 -12.90 -39.47
CA LEU A 127 8.52 -14.24 -40.03
C LEU A 127 8.88 -14.10 -41.54
N PRO A 128 9.99 -14.72 -42.00
CA PRO A 128 10.36 -14.68 -43.43
C PRO A 128 9.28 -15.25 -44.37
N GLU A 129 8.55 -16.26 -43.86
CA GLU A 129 7.37 -16.84 -44.50
C GLU A 129 6.22 -16.85 -43.48
N PRO A 130 4.98 -16.52 -43.92
CA PRO A 130 3.81 -16.62 -43.04
C PRO A 130 3.65 -18.01 -42.46
N LEU A 131 3.29 -18.11 -41.17
CA LEU A 131 3.05 -19.38 -40.48
C LEU A 131 1.55 -19.69 -40.47
N PRO A 132 1.06 -20.63 -41.32
CA PRO A 132 -0.36 -21.01 -41.34
C PRO A 132 -0.82 -21.76 -40.11
N PRO A 133 -2.14 -21.91 -39.94
CA PRO A 133 -2.73 -22.80 -38.90
C PRO A 133 -2.22 -24.25 -39.05
N GLY A 134 -1.84 -24.83 -37.93
CA GLY A 134 -1.34 -26.22 -37.83
C GLY A 134 0.10 -26.45 -38.29
N GLU A 135 0.81 -25.41 -38.70
CA GLU A 135 2.22 -25.46 -39.08
C GLU A 135 3.15 -25.08 -37.91
N SER A 136 4.40 -25.51 -38.00
CA SER A 136 5.43 -25.27 -36.97
C SER A 136 6.65 -24.57 -37.58
N VAL A 137 7.33 -23.77 -36.76
CA VAL A 137 8.62 -23.16 -37.06
C VAL A 137 9.65 -23.42 -36.00
N VAL A 138 10.92 -23.49 -36.43
CA VAL A 138 12.07 -23.53 -35.52
C VAL A 138 12.74 -22.16 -35.54
N ILE A 139 12.76 -21.50 -34.37
CA ILE A 139 13.35 -20.17 -34.17
C ILE A 139 14.62 -20.35 -33.35
N THR A 140 15.74 -19.82 -33.84
CA THR A 140 16.98 -19.88 -33.07
C THR A 140 17.59 -18.50 -32.91
N THR A 141 18.21 -18.26 -31.75
CA THR A 141 18.99 -17.03 -31.51
C THR A 141 20.06 -17.27 -30.45
N PRO A 142 21.27 -16.77 -30.64
CA PRO A 142 22.17 -16.54 -29.53
C PRO A 142 21.62 -15.35 -28.71
N PHE A 143 21.96 -15.31 -27.43
CA PHE A 143 21.68 -14.12 -26.59
C PHE A 143 22.68 -14.05 -25.44
N ARG A 144 22.83 -12.84 -24.91
CA ARG A 144 23.68 -12.57 -23.76
C ARG A 144 22.86 -11.79 -22.73
N VAL A 145 22.88 -12.23 -21.48
CA VAL A 145 22.29 -11.49 -20.37
C VAL A 145 23.40 -10.91 -19.50
N LYS A 146 23.45 -9.60 -19.38
CA LYS A 146 24.14 -8.93 -18.29
C LYS A 146 23.22 -9.00 -17.08
N ILE A 147 23.63 -9.76 -16.06
CA ILE A 147 22.81 -10.01 -14.88
C ILE A 147 22.86 -8.77 -13.97
N PRO A 148 21.72 -8.16 -13.60
CA PRO A 148 21.70 -6.98 -12.73
C PRO A 148 22.05 -7.33 -11.29
N GLU A 149 22.42 -6.34 -10.49
CA GLU A 149 22.30 -6.46 -9.04
C GLU A 149 20.80 -6.61 -8.64
N SER A 150 20.57 -6.95 -7.39
CA SER A 150 19.24 -7.28 -6.87
C SER A 150 18.29 -6.07 -6.80
N PHE A 151 17.53 -5.80 -7.85
CA PHE A 151 16.48 -4.77 -7.87
C PHE A 151 15.06 -5.34 -7.88
N SER A 152 14.89 -6.56 -8.38
CA SER A 152 13.65 -7.30 -8.48
C SER A 152 13.95 -8.79 -8.56
N ARG A 153 13.22 -9.59 -9.33
CA ARG A 153 13.31 -11.08 -9.36
C ARG A 153 14.55 -11.62 -10.05
N LEU A 154 15.01 -11.00 -11.14
CA LEU A 154 16.24 -11.36 -11.84
C LEU A 154 17.42 -10.61 -11.20
N GLY A 155 18.51 -11.33 -10.85
CA GLY A 155 19.70 -10.64 -10.39
C GLY A 155 20.74 -11.51 -9.69
N HIS A 156 21.72 -10.82 -9.10
CA HIS A 156 22.76 -11.44 -8.29
C HIS A 156 23.06 -10.65 -7.03
N VAL A 157 23.52 -11.36 -5.99
CA VAL A 157 24.16 -10.77 -4.80
C VAL A 157 25.50 -11.45 -4.63
N GLY A 158 26.59 -10.72 -4.86
CA GLY A 158 27.91 -11.33 -4.99
C GLY A 158 27.89 -12.41 -6.08
N THR A 159 28.26 -13.64 -5.74
CA THR A 159 28.20 -14.80 -6.66
C THR A 159 27.02 -15.75 -6.34
N SER A 160 25.95 -15.27 -5.81
CA SER A 160 24.65 -15.95 -5.74
C SER A 160 23.75 -15.42 -6.86
N TYR A 161 23.13 -16.30 -7.62
CA TYR A 161 22.37 -15.97 -8.81
C TYR A 161 20.94 -16.43 -8.70
N GLN A 162 20.02 -15.57 -9.12
CA GLN A 162 18.60 -15.84 -9.28
C GLN A 162 18.21 -15.51 -10.72
N MET A 163 18.05 -16.56 -11.52
CA MET A 163 17.81 -16.45 -12.95
C MET A 163 16.37 -16.76 -13.29
N THR A 164 15.59 -15.72 -13.33
CA THR A 164 14.16 -15.73 -13.60
C THR A 164 13.86 -14.85 -14.80
N GLN A 165 12.90 -15.20 -15.67
CA GLN A 165 12.56 -14.44 -16.89
C GLN A 165 13.79 -14.05 -17.72
N TRP A 166 14.79 -14.93 -17.82
CA TRP A 166 16.15 -14.63 -18.28
C TRP A 166 16.41 -14.89 -19.77
N TYR A 167 15.46 -15.49 -20.49
CA TYR A 167 15.60 -15.87 -21.90
C TYR A 167 14.53 -15.21 -22.77
N PRO A 168 14.77 -15.03 -24.11
CA PRO A 168 13.74 -14.55 -25.02
C PRO A 168 12.59 -15.55 -25.08
N LYS A 169 11.36 -15.10 -24.81
CA LYS A 169 10.14 -15.92 -24.73
C LYS A 169 9.06 -15.32 -25.63
N PRO A 170 8.39 -16.10 -26.52
CA PRO A 170 7.23 -15.60 -27.24
C PRO A 170 6.12 -15.22 -26.26
N ALA A 171 5.43 -14.13 -26.54
CA ALA A 171 4.20 -13.78 -25.83
C ALA A 171 3.10 -14.79 -26.17
N VAL A 172 2.11 -14.92 -25.31
CA VAL A 172 0.90 -15.74 -25.61
C VAL A 172 0.14 -15.12 -26.78
N TYR A 173 -0.34 -15.98 -27.68
CA TYR A 173 -1.27 -15.63 -28.73
C TYR A 173 -2.57 -16.40 -28.55
N ASP A 174 -3.62 -15.70 -28.18
CA ASP A 174 -4.96 -16.25 -27.97
C ASP A 174 -5.99 -15.58 -28.90
N ARG A 175 -7.27 -15.83 -28.68
CA ARG A 175 -8.39 -15.24 -29.44
C ARG A 175 -8.44 -13.70 -29.44
N LYS A 176 -7.70 -13.05 -28.54
CA LYS A 176 -7.54 -11.58 -28.50
C LYS A 176 -6.30 -11.10 -29.25
N GLY A 177 -5.49 -12.02 -29.79
CA GLY A 177 -4.22 -11.74 -30.43
C GLY A 177 -3.03 -11.89 -29.49
N TRP A 178 -1.90 -11.24 -29.83
CA TRP A 178 -0.70 -11.24 -29.04
C TRP A 178 -0.86 -10.47 -27.72
N HIS A 179 -0.31 -11.00 -26.64
CA HIS A 179 -0.25 -10.38 -25.32
C HIS A 179 1.18 -9.95 -24.95
N PRO A 180 1.79 -8.98 -25.67
CA PRO A 180 3.08 -8.46 -25.27
C PRO A 180 2.93 -7.62 -24.01
N MET A 181 3.74 -7.90 -22.99
CA MET A 181 3.72 -7.16 -21.72
C MET A 181 5.13 -6.85 -21.25
N PRO A 182 5.40 -5.61 -20.78
CA PRO A 182 6.70 -5.27 -20.22
C PRO A 182 6.91 -5.99 -18.89
N TYR A 183 8.17 -6.17 -18.53
CA TYR A 183 8.55 -6.67 -17.20
C TYR A 183 8.17 -5.65 -16.13
N LEU A 184 7.58 -6.14 -15.06
CA LEU A 184 7.25 -5.36 -13.86
C LEU A 184 7.70 -6.12 -12.60
N ASP A 185 7.93 -5.38 -11.53
CA ASP A 185 8.21 -5.94 -10.20
C ASP A 185 6.93 -6.52 -9.56
N GLN A 186 5.84 -5.77 -9.63
CA GLN A 186 4.51 -6.18 -9.20
C GLN A 186 3.64 -6.48 -10.42
N GLY A 187 2.98 -7.60 -10.41
CA GLY A 187 2.14 -8.10 -11.50
C GLY A 187 2.82 -9.19 -12.28
N GLU A 188 2.27 -10.36 -12.18
CA GLU A 188 2.83 -11.60 -12.68
C GLU A 188 2.78 -11.69 -14.22
N PHE A 189 2.94 -12.85 -14.76
CA PHE A 189 3.21 -13.07 -16.17
C PHE A 189 2.08 -13.83 -16.85
N TYR A 190 2.18 -13.98 -18.14
CA TYR A 190 1.30 -14.80 -18.97
C TYR A 190 2.14 -15.46 -20.04
N SER A 191 2.21 -16.80 -20.04
CA SER A 191 3.12 -17.57 -20.89
C SER A 191 2.50 -18.90 -21.31
N GLU A 192 2.87 -19.40 -22.51
CA GLU A 192 2.41 -20.67 -23.02
C GLU A 192 3.01 -21.87 -22.26
N PHE A 193 2.23 -22.91 -22.09
CA PHE A 193 2.72 -24.20 -21.60
C PHE A 193 3.57 -24.91 -22.65
N GLY A 194 4.71 -25.44 -22.23
CA GLY A 194 5.61 -26.14 -23.14
C GLY A 194 6.56 -27.07 -22.43
N SER A 195 7.50 -27.59 -23.22
CA SER A 195 8.62 -28.41 -22.72
C SER A 195 9.92 -27.61 -22.72
N PHE A 196 10.78 -27.94 -21.76
CA PHE A 196 12.11 -27.32 -21.62
C PHE A 196 13.19 -28.39 -21.48
N GLU A 197 14.27 -28.21 -22.24
CA GLU A 197 15.56 -28.86 -22.04
C GLU A 197 16.62 -27.80 -21.88
N VAL A 198 17.16 -27.66 -20.66
CA VAL A 198 18.08 -26.56 -20.33
C VAL A 198 19.41 -27.11 -19.83
N ALA A 199 20.49 -26.83 -20.56
CA ALA A 199 21.87 -27.19 -20.20
C ALA A 199 22.60 -25.96 -19.66
N LEU A 200 23.03 -26.04 -18.39
CA LEU A 200 23.74 -24.97 -17.68
C LEU A 200 25.21 -25.36 -17.47
N THR A 201 26.12 -24.51 -17.97
CA THR A 201 27.56 -24.66 -17.76
C THR A 201 28.07 -23.57 -16.80
N LEU A 202 28.61 -23.99 -15.65
CA LEU A 202 29.07 -23.09 -14.58
C LEU A 202 30.23 -23.74 -13.79
N PRO A 203 30.94 -22.98 -12.90
CA PRO A 203 31.97 -23.55 -12.04
C PRO A 203 31.45 -24.74 -11.22
N ARG A 204 32.28 -25.76 -11.05
CA ARG A 204 31.92 -27.07 -10.52
C ARG A 204 31.30 -27.02 -9.10
N ASN A 205 31.74 -26.07 -8.28
CA ASN A 205 31.32 -25.95 -6.87
C ASN A 205 29.97 -25.26 -6.65
N TYR A 206 29.27 -24.79 -7.70
CA TYR A 206 27.92 -24.30 -7.55
C TYR A 206 26.93 -25.42 -7.24
N ARG A 207 25.96 -25.14 -6.37
CA ARG A 207 24.80 -25.94 -6.11
C ARG A 207 23.61 -25.26 -6.81
N VAL A 208 22.93 -26.00 -7.67
CA VAL A 208 21.90 -25.43 -8.54
C VAL A 208 20.55 -26.07 -8.23
N ALA A 209 19.55 -25.22 -8.01
CA ALA A 209 18.15 -25.58 -7.96
C ALA A 209 17.46 -25.01 -9.21
N ALA A 210 16.61 -25.78 -9.88
CA ALA A 210 15.95 -25.33 -11.11
C ALA A 210 14.57 -25.97 -11.29
N THR A 211 13.76 -25.36 -12.17
CA THR A 211 12.55 -25.95 -12.71
C THR A 211 12.85 -27.29 -13.38
N GLY A 212 12.02 -28.29 -13.13
CA GLY A 212 12.11 -29.61 -13.79
C GLY A 212 13.07 -30.58 -13.13
N THR A 213 13.25 -31.74 -13.76
CA THR A 213 14.04 -32.85 -13.27
C THR A 213 15.49 -32.75 -13.74
N LEU A 214 16.42 -32.91 -12.83
CA LEU A 214 17.87 -32.97 -13.15
C LEU A 214 18.16 -34.30 -13.89
N LYS A 215 18.62 -34.19 -15.14
CA LYS A 215 18.93 -35.34 -16.02
C LYS A 215 20.39 -35.78 -15.90
N THR A 216 21.29 -34.94 -15.40
CA THR A 216 22.72 -35.26 -15.21
C THR A 216 22.88 -36.16 -13.99
N VAL A 217 22.95 -37.46 -14.21
CA VAL A 217 22.97 -38.51 -13.17
C VAL A 217 24.04 -38.30 -12.11
N SER A 218 25.27 -37.89 -12.53
CA SER A 218 26.37 -37.63 -11.59
C SER A 218 26.10 -36.46 -10.65
N GLU A 219 25.38 -35.44 -11.13
CA GLU A 219 25.03 -34.29 -10.32
C GLU A 219 23.88 -34.64 -9.35
N ASP A 220 22.85 -35.37 -9.79
CA ASP A 220 21.77 -35.82 -8.93
C ASP A 220 22.31 -36.69 -7.77
N GLN A 221 23.22 -37.65 -8.07
CA GLN A 221 23.84 -38.47 -7.04
C GLN A 221 24.64 -37.60 -6.05
N TRP A 222 25.42 -36.65 -6.55
CA TRP A 222 26.18 -35.76 -5.71
C TRP A 222 25.30 -34.90 -4.79
N LEU A 223 24.20 -34.36 -5.32
CA LEU A 223 23.27 -33.54 -4.52
C LEU A 223 22.56 -34.41 -3.45
N ARG A 224 22.20 -35.66 -3.75
CA ARG A 224 21.61 -36.61 -2.76
C ARG A 224 22.60 -36.97 -1.65
N GLU A 225 23.88 -37.20 -1.97
CA GLU A 225 24.93 -37.46 -0.99
C GLU A 225 25.20 -36.20 -0.14
N LEU A 226 25.17 -35.01 -0.78
CA LEU A 226 25.32 -33.73 -0.10
C LEU A 226 24.17 -33.49 0.87
N ALA A 227 22.93 -33.77 0.49
CA ALA A 227 21.75 -33.62 1.34
C ALA A 227 21.85 -34.46 2.62
N ILE A 228 22.35 -35.73 2.51
CA ILE A 228 22.59 -36.55 3.68
C ILE A 228 23.65 -35.91 4.59
N THR A 229 24.71 -35.40 3.99
CA THR A 229 25.82 -34.81 4.73
C THR A 229 25.42 -33.49 5.41
N ASP A 230 24.74 -32.62 4.69
CA ASP A 230 24.27 -31.32 5.20
C ASP A 230 23.24 -31.53 6.32
N ARG A 231 22.28 -32.44 6.17
CA ARG A 231 21.34 -32.80 7.25
C ARG A 231 22.05 -33.21 8.53
N ARG A 232 23.03 -34.12 8.44
CA ARG A 232 23.81 -34.56 9.62
C ARG A 232 24.60 -33.44 10.26
N ARG A 233 25.17 -32.52 9.46
CA ARG A 233 25.90 -31.36 9.95
C ARG A 233 25.02 -30.38 10.69
N LEU A 234 23.84 -30.10 10.13
CA LEU A 234 22.85 -29.22 10.73
C LEU A 234 22.30 -29.79 12.05
N GLU A 235 21.94 -31.09 12.07
CA GLU A 235 21.43 -31.78 13.27
C GLU A 235 22.48 -31.87 14.40
N ALA A 236 23.77 -31.87 14.07
CA ALA A 236 24.85 -31.90 15.05
C ALA A 236 25.20 -30.55 15.66
N ARG A 237 24.66 -29.45 15.15
CA ARG A 237 24.93 -28.07 15.61
C ARG A 237 24.07 -27.72 16.80
N GLN A 238 24.67 -26.99 17.77
CA GLN A 238 23.99 -26.43 18.97
C GLN A 238 23.77 -24.91 18.86
N ASP A 239 24.32 -24.27 17.81
CA ASP A 239 24.38 -22.82 17.61
C ASP A 239 23.50 -22.33 16.45
N LEU A 240 22.49 -23.11 16.05
CA LEU A 240 21.56 -22.76 14.96
C LEU A 240 20.64 -21.56 15.28
N GLU A 241 20.72 -21.01 16.48
CA GLU A 241 19.92 -19.84 16.89
C GLU A 241 20.42 -18.50 16.34
N ASP A 242 21.59 -18.48 15.68
CA ASP A 242 22.07 -17.28 14.97
C ASP A 242 21.37 -17.18 13.60
N TYR A 243 20.28 -16.41 13.54
CA TYR A 243 19.40 -16.31 12.38
C TYR A 243 19.94 -15.43 11.23
N PHE A 244 20.93 -14.57 11.49
CA PHE A 244 21.46 -13.62 10.52
C PHE A 244 22.96 -13.78 10.32
N VAL A 245 23.38 -14.96 9.88
CA VAL A 245 24.79 -15.25 9.62
C VAL A 245 25.19 -14.80 8.21
N THR A 246 26.17 -13.92 8.12
CA THR A 246 26.76 -13.54 6.84
C THR A 246 27.89 -14.50 6.48
N GLU A 247 27.69 -15.38 5.51
CA GLU A 247 28.74 -16.24 4.96
C GLU A 247 29.47 -15.53 3.81
N PRO A 248 30.81 -15.58 3.78
CA PRO A 248 31.57 -15.10 2.62
C PRO A 248 31.27 -15.95 1.38
N PHE A 249 31.31 -15.34 0.20
CA PHE A 249 31.17 -16.07 -1.05
C PHE A 249 32.45 -16.86 -1.34
N PRO A 250 32.38 -18.20 -1.48
CA PRO A 250 33.54 -18.99 -1.83
C PRO A 250 34.07 -18.65 -3.24
N GLU A 251 35.35 -18.80 -3.44
CA GLU A 251 35.95 -18.69 -4.78
C GLU A 251 35.38 -19.73 -5.72
N SER A 252 35.31 -19.40 -7.01
CA SER A 252 34.78 -20.30 -8.03
C SER A 252 35.82 -21.34 -8.40
N ASP A 253 35.39 -22.61 -8.52
CA ASP A 253 36.25 -23.70 -8.98
C ASP A 253 36.67 -23.39 -10.43
N PRO A 254 37.96 -23.51 -10.77
CA PRO A 254 38.44 -23.35 -12.15
C PRO A 254 37.87 -24.41 -13.10
N GLU A 255 37.51 -25.60 -12.59
CA GLU A 255 36.81 -26.61 -13.37
C GLU A 255 35.34 -26.26 -13.50
N ARG A 256 34.79 -26.56 -14.66
CA ARG A 256 33.38 -26.31 -14.97
C ARG A 256 32.61 -27.61 -15.10
N LYS A 257 31.34 -27.58 -14.78
CA LYS A 257 30.40 -28.67 -15.06
C LYS A 257 29.29 -28.17 -15.98
N THR A 258 28.69 -29.11 -16.74
CA THR A 258 27.45 -28.88 -17.48
C THR A 258 26.39 -29.83 -16.92
N ILE A 259 25.29 -29.25 -16.49
CA ILE A 259 24.12 -29.96 -15.94
C ILE A 259 22.89 -29.69 -16.79
N THR A 260 22.05 -30.69 -16.96
CA THR A 260 20.85 -30.58 -17.82
C THR A 260 19.62 -30.87 -16.99
N TYR A 261 18.63 -29.98 -17.09
CA TYR A 261 17.28 -30.12 -16.55
C TYR A 261 16.27 -30.30 -17.68
N SER A 262 15.19 -31.00 -17.40
CA SER A 262 14.06 -31.15 -18.32
C SER A 262 12.74 -31.00 -17.57
N ALA A 263 11.83 -30.22 -18.16
CA ALA A 263 10.48 -29.97 -17.63
C ALA A 263 9.43 -30.11 -18.75
N GLU A 264 8.25 -30.60 -18.40
CA GLU A 264 7.11 -30.79 -19.31
C GLU A 264 5.89 -30.08 -18.74
N ASN A 265 5.07 -29.52 -19.61
CA ASN A 265 3.84 -28.82 -19.24
C ASN A 265 4.07 -27.69 -18.23
N VAL A 266 5.09 -26.87 -18.44
CA VAL A 266 5.40 -25.67 -17.66
C VAL A 266 5.46 -24.44 -18.55
N HIS A 267 5.15 -23.28 -17.98
CA HIS A 267 5.11 -22.03 -18.73
C HIS A 267 6.34 -21.14 -18.51
N ASP A 268 7.25 -21.55 -17.61
CA ASP A 268 8.53 -20.87 -17.37
C ASP A 268 9.60 -21.83 -16.88
N PHE A 269 10.87 -21.36 -16.94
CA PHE A 269 12.02 -22.09 -16.43
C PHE A 269 12.93 -21.15 -15.65
N ALA A 270 12.97 -21.30 -14.33
CA ALA A 270 13.85 -20.58 -13.42
C ALA A 270 14.96 -21.46 -12.86
N TRP A 271 16.11 -20.87 -12.52
CA TRP A 271 17.18 -21.54 -11.83
C TRP A 271 17.92 -20.61 -10.88
N PHE A 272 18.43 -21.19 -9.79
CA PHE A 272 19.09 -20.51 -8.69
C PHE A 272 20.42 -21.23 -8.43
N ALA A 273 21.51 -20.48 -8.24
CA ALA A 273 22.84 -21.04 -8.07
C ALA A 273 23.62 -20.30 -7.00
N ASP A 274 24.00 -21.00 -5.95
CA ASP A 274 24.88 -20.48 -4.90
C ASP A 274 25.85 -21.58 -4.43
N LYS A 275 27.10 -21.23 -4.19
CA LYS A 275 28.13 -22.13 -3.69
C LYS A 275 27.96 -22.46 -2.19
N ARG A 276 27.16 -21.65 -1.48
CA ARG A 276 26.91 -21.75 -0.03
C ARG A 276 25.67 -22.55 0.32
N PHE A 277 24.79 -22.86 -0.64
CA PHE A 277 23.55 -23.57 -0.34
C PHE A 277 23.79 -24.84 0.48
N LYS A 278 23.05 -25.01 1.54
CA LYS A 278 22.79 -26.30 2.19
C LYS A 278 21.68 -26.97 1.42
N VAL A 279 21.74 -28.27 1.27
CA VAL A 279 20.76 -29.03 0.50
C VAL A 279 20.07 -30.03 1.42
N LEU A 280 18.75 -30.06 1.38
CA LEU A 280 17.96 -31.14 1.99
C LEU A 280 17.15 -31.84 0.91
N HIS A 281 16.95 -33.16 1.06
CA HIS A 281 16.16 -33.96 0.17
C HIS A 281 15.26 -34.90 0.96
N ASP A 282 14.05 -35.14 0.45
CA ASP A 282 13.05 -36.12 0.93
C ASP A 282 12.18 -36.52 -0.25
N THR A 283 11.24 -37.44 -0.02
CA THR A 283 10.28 -37.89 -1.02
C THR A 283 8.86 -37.83 -0.46
N LEU A 284 7.88 -37.59 -1.34
CA LEU A 284 6.47 -37.57 -1.00
C LEU A 284 5.68 -38.52 -1.86
N GLN A 285 5.08 -39.55 -1.24
CA GLN A 285 4.13 -40.39 -1.91
C GLN A 285 2.73 -39.77 -1.83
N LEU A 286 2.11 -39.54 -2.96
CA LEU A 286 0.73 -39.05 -3.08
C LEU A 286 -0.22 -40.18 -3.47
N ALA A 287 -1.46 -40.09 -3.03
CA ALA A 287 -2.51 -41.01 -3.42
C ALA A 287 -2.74 -40.96 -4.95
N GLY A 288 -2.88 -42.10 -5.58
CA GLY A 288 -3.13 -42.22 -7.03
C GLY A 288 -1.90 -42.00 -7.92
N ARG A 289 -0.70 -41.73 -7.37
CA ARG A 289 0.55 -41.69 -8.14
C ARG A 289 1.37 -42.96 -7.96
N SER A 290 1.95 -43.45 -9.07
CA SER A 290 2.89 -44.58 -9.06
C SER A 290 4.28 -44.16 -8.58
N GLU A 291 4.69 -42.93 -8.87
CA GLU A 291 6.00 -42.40 -8.54
C GLU A 291 5.91 -41.36 -7.42
N ALA A 292 6.88 -41.40 -6.51
CA ALA A 292 7.00 -40.41 -5.47
C ALA A 292 7.47 -39.05 -6.07
N VAL A 293 7.07 -37.95 -5.45
CA VAL A 293 7.57 -36.63 -5.76
C VAL A 293 8.88 -36.40 -5.00
N ASP A 294 9.95 -36.05 -5.69
CA ASP A 294 11.19 -35.57 -5.05
C ASP A 294 10.96 -34.18 -4.39
N VAL A 295 11.40 -34.06 -3.14
CA VAL A 295 11.25 -32.85 -2.36
C VAL A 295 12.63 -32.29 -2.02
N TRP A 296 12.93 -31.12 -2.56
CA TRP A 296 14.22 -30.48 -2.40
C TRP A 296 14.13 -29.16 -1.64
N SER A 297 15.17 -28.82 -0.88
CA SER A 297 15.30 -27.53 -0.22
C SER A 297 16.75 -27.06 -0.31
N PHE A 298 16.92 -25.80 -0.73
CA PHE A 298 18.21 -25.14 -0.90
C PHE A 298 18.22 -23.83 -0.12
N PHE A 299 19.13 -23.66 0.85
CA PHE A 299 19.21 -22.48 1.69
C PHE A 299 20.65 -22.24 2.17
N THR A 300 20.94 -21.03 2.65
CA THR A 300 22.23 -20.65 3.22
C THR A 300 22.23 -20.78 4.74
N GLU A 301 23.30 -20.36 5.42
CA GLU A 301 23.31 -20.32 6.90
C GLU A 301 22.31 -19.33 7.47
N THR A 302 21.92 -18.31 6.70
CA THR A 302 20.93 -17.33 7.12
C THR A 302 19.58 -18.04 7.32
N GLU A 303 19.00 -17.92 8.52
CA GLU A 303 17.75 -18.61 8.92
C GLU A 303 17.80 -20.15 8.83
N ALA A 304 19.00 -20.77 8.83
CA ALA A 304 19.13 -22.23 8.71
C ALA A 304 18.30 -23.01 9.74
N ALA A 305 18.11 -22.46 10.94
CA ALA A 305 17.26 -23.07 11.97
C ALA A 305 15.80 -23.25 11.49
N TYR A 306 15.23 -22.27 10.80
CA TYR A 306 13.87 -22.36 10.27
C TYR A 306 13.81 -23.33 9.08
N TRP A 307 14.83 -23.34 8.22
CA TRP A 307 14.89 -24.15 7.01
C TRP A 307 15.14 -25.65 7.27
N MET A 308 15.56 -26.05 8.47
CA MET A 308 15.77 -27.46 8.80
C MET A 308 14.55 -28.33 8.58
N ASN A 309 13.35 -27.79 8.76
CA ASN A 309 12.07 -28.47 8.59
C ASN A 309 11.41 -28.21 7.22
N SER A 310 12.04 -27.46 6.33
CA SER A 310 11.48 -26.99 5.06
C SER A 310 10.96 -28.12 4.16
N THR A 311 11.67 -29.28 4.09
CA THR A 311 11.17 -30.43 3.34
C THR A 311 9.88 -31.00 3.93
N ALA A 312 9.67 -30.92 5.25
CA ALA A 312 8.42 -31.35 5.87
C ALA A 312 7.28 -30.37 5.55
N TYR A 313 7.56 -29.07 5.52
CA TYR A 313 6.60 -28.05 5.13
C TYR A 313 6.18 -28.20 3.65
N LEU A 314 7.13 -28.35 2.74
CA LEU A 314 6.88 -28.61 1.31
C LEU A 314 6.02 -29.86 1.09
N LYS A 315 6.32 -30.97 1.79
CA LYS A 315 5.53 -32.22 1.73
C LYS A 315 4.10 -31.99 2.23
N ARG A 316 3.94 -31.26 3.32
CA ARG A 316 2.64 -30.96 3.92
C ARG A 316 1.79 -30.08 3.01
N ALA A 317 2.36 -29.00 2.48
CA ALA A 317 1.70 -28.09 1.54
C ALA A 317 1.29 -28.84 0.26
N THR A 318 2.21 -29.59 -0.37
CA THR A 318 1.93 -30.35 -1.60
C THR A 318 0.82 -31.38 -1.39
N ARG A 319 0.80 -32.07 -0.24
CA ARG A 319 -0.28 -33.00 0.10
C ARG A 319 -1.60 -32.26 0.32
N PHE A 320 -1.59 -31.15 1.07
CA PHE A 320 -2.77 -30.35 1.37
C PHE A 320 -3.51 -29.91 0.10
N TYR A 321 -2.77 -29.33 -0.87
CA TYR A 321 -3.35 -28.93 -2.15
C TYR A 321 -3.74 -30.13 -3.02
N SER A 322 -2.94 -31.22 -3.02
CA SER A 322 -3.29 -32.42 -3.75
C SER A 322 -4.62 -33.05 -3.32
N ASP A 323 -4.88 -33.03 -2.02
CA ASP A 323 -6.10 -33.62 -1.44
C ASP A 323 -7.34 -32.74 -1.67
N ARG A 324 -7.16 -31.42 -1.82
CA ARG A 324 -8.27 -30.44 -1.91
C ARG A 324 -8.57 -29.95 -3.32
N VAL A 325 -7.55 -29.74 -4.14
CA VAL A 325 -7.69 -29.14 -5.47
C VAL A 325 -7.54 -30.19 -6.57
N GLY A 326 -6.46 -30.96 -6.54
CA GLY A 326 -6.15 -32.01 -7.52
C GLY A 326 -4.74 -32.54 -7.32
N THR A 327 -4.50 -33.78 -7.67
CA THR A 327 -3.21 -34.43 -7.44
C THR A 327 -2.07 -33.70 -8.13
N TYR A 328 -0.99 -33.35 -7.40
CA TYR A 328 0.21 -32.73 -7.93
C TYR A 328 0.81 -33.53 -9.09
N PRO A 329 0.92 -33.01 -10.31
CA PRO A 329 1.29 -33.79 -11.47
C PRO A 329 2.81 -33.87 -11.67
N TYR A 330 3.59 -32.93 -11.13
CA TYR A 330 5.01 -32.82 -11.42
C TYR A 330 5.88 -33.79 -10.61
N PRO A 331 7.09 -34.15 -11.11
CA PRO A 331 7.96 -35.13 -10.47
C PRO A 331 8.71 -34.59 -9.26
N GLN A 332 8.78 -33.30 -9.09
CA GLN A 332 9.48 -32.65 -7.96
C GLN A 332 8.78 -31.41 -7.45
N VAL A 333 9.09 -31.01 -6.22
CA VAL A 333 8.79 -29.71 -5.61
C VAL A 333 10.02 -29.22 -4.87
N THR A 334 10.43 -27.98 -5.11
CA THR A 334 11.66 -27.41 -4.56
C THR A 334 11.38 -26.07 -3.89
N GLY A 335 11.91 -25.87 -2.68
CA GLY A 335 11.99 -24.58 -2.02
C GLY A 335 13.44 -24.06 -2.04
N VAL A 336 13.64 -22.81 -2.43
CA VAL A 336 14.98 -22.19 -2.45
C VAL A 336 14.97 -20.85 -1.73
N GLN A 337 15.94 -20.60 -0.86
CA GLN A 337 16.09 -19.32 -0.19
C GLN A 337 16.66 -18.27 -1.16
N SER A 338 15.97 -17.14 -1.25
CA SER A 338 16.42 -16.00 -2.05
C SER A 338 17.63 -15.31 -1.42
N ALA A 339 18.59 -14.94 -2.25
CA ALA A 339 19.63 -13.98 -1.88
C ALA A 339 19.25 -12.54 -2.22
N LEU A 340 18.14 -12.34 -2.90
CA LEU A 340 17.67 -11.06 -3.37
C LEU A 340 16.73 -10.39 -2.36
N SER A 341 16.57 -9.10 -2.50
CA SER A 341 15.68 -8.27 -1.68
C SER A 341 14.21 -8.32 -2.12
N ALA A 342 13.86 -9.04 -3.18
CA ALA A 342 12.47 -9.26 -3.57
C ALA A 342 11.70 -9.95 -2.44
N GLY A 343 10.58 -9.35 -2.01
CA GLY A 343 9.91 -9.70 -0.77
C GLY A 343 9.18 -11.06 -0.82
N GLY A 344 8.77 -11.55 0.35
CA GLY A 344 7.89 -12.68 0.54
C GLY A 344 8.36 -13.98 -0.10
N GLY A 345 7.81 -14.29 -1.25
CA GLY A 345 8.15 -15.46 -2.06
C GLY A 345 7.89 -15.21 -3.55
N MET A 346 8.14 -16.22 -4.38
CA MET A 346 7.85 -16.21 -5.82
C MET A 346 7.71 -17.63 -6.37
N GLU A 347 6.67 -17.80 -7.12
CA GLU A 347 6.16 -19.04 -7.66
C GLU A 347 6.69 -19.36 -9.06
N TYR A 348 7.70 -20.19 -9.17
CA TYR A 348 8.08 -20.75 -10.47
C TYR A 348 7.62 -22.22 -10.54
N PRO A 349 7.30 -22.76 -11.74
CA PRO A 349 6.87 -24.14 -11.86
C PRO A 349 7.87 -25.10 -11.22
N MET A 350 7.39 -25.93 -10.28
CA MET A 350 8.15 -26.92 -9.50
C MET A 350 9.22 -26.34 -8.55
N ILE A 351 9.45 -25.03 -8.54
CA ILE A 351 10.46 -24.39 -7.69
C ILE A 351 9.94 -23.04 -7.19
N THR A 352 9.96 -22.87 -5.87
CA THR A 352 9.55 -21.61 -5.25
C THR A 352 10.73 -20.97 -4.54
N VAL A 353 10.90 -19.65 -4.70
CA VAL A 353 11.96 -18.88 -4.04
C VAL A 353 11.37 -18.09 -2.88
N ILE A 354 12.02 -18.15 -1.72
CA ILE A 354 11.52 -17.56 -0.47
C ILE A 354 12.52 -16.54 0.05
N GLY A 355 12.05 -15.35 0.40
CA GLY A 355 12.81 -14.31 1.09
C GLY A 355 13.05 -14.64 2.57
N LEU A 356 13.53 -13.66 3.33
CA LEU A 356 13.68 -13.79 4.78
C LEU A 356 12.31 -13.78 5.46
N THR A 357 12.09 -14.70 6.40
CA THR A 357 10.76 -14.94 6.99
C THR A 357 10.67 -14.59 8.47
N GLY A 358 11.74 -14.72 9.24
CA GLY A 358 11.79 -14.34 10.65
C GLY A 358 11.23 -15.37 11.64
N SER A 359 10.52 -16.40 11.20
CA SER A 359 10.07 -17.51 12.05
C SER A 359 9.80 -18.80 11.26
N GLU A 360 9.76 -19.96 11.95
CA GLU A 360 9.37 -21.24 11.33
C GLU A 360 7.95 -21.22 10.78
N LYS A 361 7.01 -20.58 11.50
CA LYS A 361 5.62 -20.47 11.05
C LYS A 361 5.53 -19.63 9.78
N ASP A 362 6.24 -18.50 9.73
CA ASP A 362 6.22 -17.63 8.57
C ASP A 362 6.84 -18.32 7.35
N LEU A 363 7.93 -19.08 7.56
CA LEU A 363 8.53 -19.90 6.50
C LEU A 363 7.55 -20.97 5.97
N ASP A 364 6.86 -21.69 6.85
CA ASP A 364 5.87 -22.68 6.46
C ASP A 364 4.66 -22.06 5.74
N GLN A 365 4.22 -20.89 6.21
CA GLN A 365 3.14 -20.12 5.58
C GLN A 365 3.52 -19.70 4.16
N VAL A 366 4.67 -19.05 3.98
CA VAL A 366 5.12 -18.59 2.66
C VAL A 366 5.41 -19.77 1.74
N LEU A 367 6.09 -20.82 2.22
CA LEU A 367 6.27 -22.07 1.43
C LEU A 367 4.92 -22.66 0.98
N THR A 368 3.92 -22.65 1.85
CA THR A 368 2.58 -23.16 1.51
C THR A 368 1.90 -22.31 0.45
N HIS A 369 1.98 -20.98 0.55
CA HIS A 369 1.47 -20.05 -0.44
C HIS A 369 2.13 -20.29 -1.80
N GLU A 370 3.46 -20.27 -1.86
CA GLU A 370 4.20 -20.41 -3.10
C GLU A 370 4.07 -21.82 -3.74
N VAL A 371 3.94 -22.87 -2.94
CA VAL A 371 3.64 -24.22 -3.43
C VAL A 371 2.24 -24.29 -4.04
N GLY A 372 1.27 -23.55 -3.47
CA GLY A 372 -0.10 -23.51 -3.96
C GLY A 372 -0.23 -22.91 -5.36
N HIS A 373 0.65 -21.99 -5.71
CA HIS A 373 0.74 -21.46 -7.07
C HIS A 373 1.13 -22.50 -8.13
N ASN A 374 1.66 -23.66 -7.78
CA ASN A 374 1.75 -24.75 -8.77
C ASN A 374 0.37 -25.18 -9.30
N TRP A 375 -0.72 -25.00 -8.54
CA TRP A 375 -2.09 -25.23 -9.01
C TRP A 375 -2.70 -23.97 -9.63
N PHE A 376 -2.66 -22.84 -8.90
CA PHE A 376 -3.20 -21.55 -9.30
C PHE A 376 -2.09 -20.74 -9.95
N TYR A 377 -2.08 -20.61 -11.23
CA TYR A 377 -1.07 -20.15 -12.16
C TYR A 377 -0.25 -21.30 -12.81
N GLY A 378 0.47 -22.11 -12.05
CA GLY A 378 1.38 -23.12 -12.58
C GLY A 378 0.69 -24.18 -13.46
N ILE A 379 -0.53 -24.57 -13.10
CA ILE A 379 -1.37 -25.54 -13.84
C ILE A 379 -2.60 -24.87 -14.46
N LEU A 380 -3.21 -23.91 -13.77
CA LEU A 380 -4.30 -23.08 -14.26
C LEU A 380 -3.70 -21.75 -14.79
N GLY A 381 -3.15 -21.76 -16.00
CA GLY A 381 -2.32 -20.67 -16.55
C GLY A 381 -3.11 -19.42 -16.97
N ASN A 382 -3.81 -18.80 -16.04
CA ASN A 382 -4.53 -17.55 -16.28
C ASN A 382 -3.59 -16.39 -16.62
N ASN A 383 -4.13 -15.31 -17.22
CA ASN A 383 -3.39 -14.07 -17.45
C ASN A 383 -3.35 -13.27 -16.15
N GLU A 384 -2.30 -13.41 -15.36
CA GLU A 384 -2.15 -12.77 -14.06
C GLU A 384 -1.97 -11.26 -14.15
N ARG A 385 -1.40 -10.78 -15.23
CA ARG A 385 -1.29 -9.34 -15.48
C ARG A 385 -2.67 -8.67 -15.55
N ASP A 386 -3.62 -9.31 -16.20
CA ASP A 386 -4.97 -8.78 -16.38
C ASP A 386 -5.89 -9.13 -15.21
N HIS A 387 -5.70 -10.30 -14.58
CA HIS A 387 -6.59 -10.89 -13.60
C HIS A 387 -5.85 -11.47 -12.37
N PRO A 388 -5.07 -10.66 -11.62
CA PRO A 388 -4.17 -11.15 -10.56
C PRO A 388 -4.88 -11.82 -9.38
N TRP A 389 -6.19 -11.64 -9.24
CA TRP A 389 -6.97 -12.25 -8.18
C TRP A 389 -7.27 -13.74 -8.42
N MET A 390 -7.13 -14.22 -9.66
CA MET A 390 -7.46 -15.61 -10.02
C MET A 390 -6.43 -16.61 -9.48
N ASP A 391 -5.20 -16.20 -9.39
CA ASP A 391 -4.12 -16.95 -8.77
C ASP A 391 -3.95 -16.56 -7.29
N GLU A 392 -3.60 -15.33 -7.01
CA GLU A 392 -3.28 -14.80 -5.68
C GLU A 392 -4.44 -14.96 -4.70
N GLY A 393 -5.64 -14.59 -5.15
CA GLY A 393 -6.83 -14.59 -4.30
C GLY A 393 -7.33 -16.00 -3.97
N ILE A 394 -7.33 -16.90 -4.95
CA ILE A 394 -7.77 -18.29 -4.72
C ILE A 394 -6.70 -19.03 -3.90
N ASN A 395 -5.43 -18.83 -4.23
CA ASN A 395 -4.32 -19.42 -3.49
C ASN A 395 -4.29 -18.96 -2.03
N SER A 396 -4.44 -17.66 -1.76
CA SER A 396 -4.52 -17.12 -0.39
C SER A 396 -5.72 -17.66 0.40
N TYR A 397 -6.82 -18.01 -0.26
CA TYR A 397 -7.93 -18.69 0.41
C TYR A 397 -7.54 -20.08 0.90
N TYR A 398 -6.79 -20.86 0.10
CA TYR A 398 -6.28 -22.16 0.54
C TYR A 398 -5.19 -22.05 1.59
N GLU A 399 -4.31 -21.05 1.50
CA GLU A 399 -3.36 -20.69 2.56
C GLU A 399 -4.08 -20.39 3.88
N TRP A 400 -5.16 -19.60 3.85
CA TRP A 400 -5.99 -19.33 5.02
C TRP A 400 -6.59 -20.62 5.62
N LEU A 401 -7.04 -21.56 4.79
CA LEU A 401 -7.51 -22.87 5.24
C LEU A 401 -6.38 -23.69 5.89
N TYR A 402 -5.19 -23.69 5.28
CA TYR A 402 -4.01 -24.37 5.78
C TYR A 402 -3.61 -23.87 7.16
N LEU A 403 -3.56 -22.55 7.34
CA LEU A 403 -3.23 -21.95 8.63
C LEU A 403 -4.24 -22.33 9.71
N ARG A 404 -5.50 -22.40 9.40
CA ARG A 404 -6.54 -22.84 10.35
C ARG A 404 -6.44 -24.31 10.73
N GLU A 405 -5.95 -25.15 9.82
CA GLU A 405 -5.79 -26.59 10.06
C GLU A 405 -4.54 -26.89 10.91
N TYR A 406 -3.43 -26.25 10.56
CA TYR A 406 -2.14 -26.56 11.17
C TYR A 406 -1.70 -25.60 12.29
N TYR A 407 -2.30 -24.42 12.35
CA TYR A 407 -2.03 -23.38 13.36
C TYR A 407 -3.33 -22.83 13.97
N PRO A 408 -4.22 -23.69 14.52
CA PRO A 408 -5.55 -23.27 14.99
C PRO A 408 -5.52 -22.29 16.17
N GLU A 409 -4.41 -22.20 16.89
CA GLU A 409 -4.24 -21.27 18.02
C GLU A 409 -3.93 -19.83 17.56
N ALA A 410 -3.57 -19.64 16.29
CA ALA A 410 -3.40 -18.33 15.71
C ALA A 410 -4.77 -17.77 15.28
N GLU A 411 -5.52 -17.18 16.20
CA GLU A 411 -6.85 -16.60 15.92
C GLU A 411 -6.85 -15.40 14.95
N GLY A 412 -5.69 -14.93 14.50
CA GLY A 412 -5.52 -13.80 13.58
C GLY A 412 -4.08 -13.70 13.10
N ASP A 413 -3.87 -12.92 12.05
CA ASP A 413 -2.54 -12.75 11.44
C ASP A 413 -1.62 -11.86 12.28
N PHE A 414 -2.22 -10.99 13.10
CA PHE A 414 -1.51 -10.01 13.90
C PHE A 414 -2.23 -9.69 15.21
N ASP A 415 -1.49 -9.61 16.32
CA ASP A 415 -2.01 -9.26 17.63
C ASP A 415 -1.86 -7.77 17.93
N PHE A 416 -2.95 -7.01 17.91
CA PHE A 416 -2.97 -5.63 18.36
C PHE A 416 -3.44 -5.54 19.82
N LEU A 417 -2.53 -5.21 20.74
CA LEU A 417 -2.81 -5.13 22.18
C LEU A 417 -3.48 -6.42 22.71
N ARG A 418 -2.96 -7.57 22.33
CA ARG A 418 -3.48 -8.92 22.64
C ARG A 418 -4.90 -9.18 22.07
N ARG A 419 -5.17 -8.63 20.88
CA ARG A 419 -6.39 -8.88 20.14
C ARG A 419 -6.03 -9.32 18.74
N PRO A 420 -6.48 -10.49 18.32
CA PRO A 420 -6.21 -10.96 16.97
C PRO A 420 -6.89 -10.07 15.94
N ILE A 421 -6.17 -9.74 14.87
CA ILE A 421 -6.67 -9.02 13.70
C ILE A 421 -6.51 -9.90 12.48
N ASP A 422 -7.60 -10.15 11.77
CA ASP A 422 -7.59 -10.70 10.43
C ASP A 422 -7.20 -9.56 9.45
N LEU A 423 -6.00 -9.63 8.90
CA LEU A 423 -5.45 -8.57 8.04
C LEU A 423 -6.22 -8.42 6.72
N ASN A 424 -6.75 -9.50 6.16
CA ASN A 424 -7.57 -9.46 4.96
C ASN A 424 -8.84 -8.65 5.20
N TYR A 425 -9.54 -8.96 6.28
CA TYR A 425 -10.75 -8.27 6.68
C TYR A 425 -10.49 -6.80 7.05
N PHE A 426 -9.47 -6.55 7.85
CA PHE A 426 -9.08 -5.20 8.26
C PHE A 426 -8.69 -4.33 7.06
N GLY A 427 -7.80 -4.83 6.20
CA GLY A 427 -7.31 -4.11 5.03
C GLY A 427 -8.42 -3.75 4.04
N TYR A 428 -9.28 -4.72 3.69
CA TYR A 428 -10.42 -4.46 2.82
C TYR A 428 -11.33 -3.37 3.37
N ARG A 429 -11.77 -3.50 4.62
CA ARG A 429 -12.65 -2.51 5.25
C ARG A 429 -11.99 -1.13 5.35
N HIS A 430 -10.69 -1.10 5.64
CA HIS A 430 -9.94 0.16 5.73
C HIS A 430 -9.97 0.96 4.44
N LEU A 431 -9.78 0.33 3.28
CA LEU A 431 -9.89 0.97 1.98
C LEU A 431 -11.34 1.25 1.58
N ALA A 432 -12.22 0.27 1.73
CA ALA A 432 -13.61 0.36 1.29
C ALA A 432 -14.39 1.45 2.05
N LEU A 433 -14.21 1.56 3.37
CA LEU A 433 -14.84 2.62 4.18
C LEU A 433 -14.33 4.03 3.81
N ARG A 434 -13.18 4.14 3.18
CA ARG A 434 -12.64 5.40 2.63
C ARG A 434 -12.97 5.62 1.16
N GLY A 435 -13.69 4.70 0.52
CA GLY A 435 -13.97 4.74 -0.92
C GLY A 435 -12.72 4.62 -1.79
N ARG A 436 -11.66 3.96 -1.29
CA ARG A 436 -10.37 3.80 -1.97
C ARG A 436 -10.16 2.40 -2.52
N ASP A 437 -11.05 1.45 -2.23
CA ASP A 437 -11.02 0.10 -2.79
C ASP A 437 -11.12 0.11 -4.31
N LEU A 438 -10.55 -0.91 -4.95
CA LEU A 438 -10.65 -1.16 -6.38
C LEU A 438 -11.28 -2.55 -6.60
N PRO A 439 -11.88 -2.83 -7.76
CA PRO A 439 -12.31 -4.19 -8.08
C PRO A 439 -11.11 -5.14 -8.07
N PRO A 440 -11.24 -6.38 -7.56
CA PRO A 440 -10.21 -7.41 -7.72
C PRO A 440 -9.77 -7.62 -9.17
N ASP A 441 -10.72 -7.60 -10.10
CA ASP A 441 -10.48 -7.74 -11.54
C ASP A 441 -9.92 -6.44 -12.17
N THR A 442 -8.98 -5.81 -11.47
CA THR A 442 -8.20 -4.66 -11.96
C THR A 442 -6.81 -5.16 -12.33
N ARG A 443 -6.34 -4.76 -13.52
CA ARG A 443 -4.99 -5.12 -14.00
C ARG A 443 -3.93 -4.78 -12.95
N SER A 444 -2.97 -5.68 -12.76
CA SER A 444 -1.90 -5.53 -11.76
C SER A 444 -1.04 -4.29 -11.99
N ASP A 445 -0.77 -3.92 -13.27
CA ASP A 445 -0.03 -2.72 -13.65
C ASP A 445 -0.77 -1.39 -13.33
N SER A 446 -2.05 -1.47 -13.04
CA SER A 446 -2.92 -0.36 -12.64
C SER A 446 -3.15 -0.28 -11.13
N LEU A 447 -2.52 -1.14 -10.36
CA LEU A 447 -2.58 -1.17 -8.90
C LEU A 447 -1.27 -0.62 -8.30
N VAL A 448 -1.35 -0.04 -7.12
CA VAL A 448 -0.20 0.27 -6.27
C VAL A 448 -0.22 -0.68 -5.07
N ASP A 449 0.92 -0.90 -4.39
CA ASP A 449 1.14 -1.98 -3.42
C ASP A 449 -0.05 -2.29 -2.49
N THR A 450 -0.54 -1.29 -1.75
CA THR A 450 -1.68 -1.49 -0.83
C THR A 450 -2.96 -1.91 -1.56
N HIS A 451 -3.20 -1.40 -2.78
CA HIS A 451 -4.37 -1.78 -3.57
C HIS A 451 -4.19 -3.15 -4.19
N TYR A 452 -2.95 -3.52 -4.58
CA TYR A 452 -2.63 -4.86 -5.08
C TYR A 452 -2.94 -5.90 -4.01
N TRP A 453 -2.37 -5.73 -2.81
CA TRP A 453 -2.64 -6.61 -1.66
C TRP A 453 -4.14 -6.78 -1.36
N ILE A 454 -4.90 -5.68 -1.34
CA ILE A 454 -6.32 -5.76 -1.01
C ILE A 454 -7.15 -6.32 -2.16
N SER A 455 -6.86 -5.97 -3.41
CA SER A 455 -7.64 -6.37 -4.57
C SER A 455 -7.30 -7.78 -5.04
N ALA A 456 -6.02 -8.13 -5.15
CA ALA A 456 -5.63 -9.46 -5.63
C ALA A 456 -5.75 -10.54 -4.56
N TYR A 457 -5.41 -10.23 -3.29
CA TYR A 457 -5.39 -11.21 -2.19
C TYR A 457 -6.63 -11.11 -1.29
N SER A 458 -6.78 -9.99 -0.57
CA SER A 458 -7.69 -9.92 0.57
C SER A 458 -9.16 -10.03 0.22
N LYS A 459 -9.66 -9.25 -0.73
CA LYS A 459 -11.10 -9.23 -1.09
C LYS A 459 -11.56 -10.54 -1.71
N PRO A 460 -10.79 -11.22 -2.60
CA PRO A 460 -11.14 -12.57 -3.08
C PRO A 460 -11.21 -13.60 -1.96
N VAL A 461 -10.24 -13.64 -1.03
CA VAL A 461 -10.29 -14.51 0.17
C VAL A 461 -11.59 -14.31 0.93
N LEU A 462 -11.97 -13.07 1.20
CA LEU A 462 -13.21 -12.76 1.94
C LEU A 462 -14.45 -13.19 1.17
N ALA A 463 -14.47 -13.04 -0.16
CA ALA A 463 -15.59 -13.48 -0.99
C ALA A 463 -15.74 -15.01 -1.01
N LEU A 464 -14.64 -15.77 -1.11
CA LEU A 464 -14.66 -17.23 -1.03
C LEU A 464 -15.06 -17.71 0.36
N ARG A 465 -14.59 -17.07 1.42
CA ARG A 465 -15.03 -17.34 2.81
C ARG A 465 -16.52 -17.11 2.99
N GLU A 466 -17.09 -16.07 2.40
CA GLU A 466 -18.53 -15.80 2.45
C GLU A 466 -19.33 -16.90 1.75
N ILE A 467 -18.87 -17.37 0.57
CA ILE A 467 -19.48 -18.50 -0.13
C ILE A 467 -19.39 -19.77 0.73
N ALA A 468 -18.20 -20.11 1.24
CA ALA A 468 -17.99 -21.30 2.06
C ALA A 468 -18.83 -21.27 3.35
N ALA A 469 -19.01 -20.12 3.97
CA ALA A 469 -19.89 -19.96 5.14
C ALA A 469 -21.35 -20.23 4.81
N PHE A 470 -21.78 -19.96 3.58
CA PHE A 470 -23.15 -20.17 3.13
C PHE A 470 -23.39 -21.57 2.58
N THR A 471 -22.49 -22.13 1.77
CA THR A 471 -22.68 -23.44 1.11
C THR A 471 -22.10 -24.62 1.91
N GLY A 472 -21.20 -24.34 2.82
CA GLY A 472 -20.30 -25.32 3.41
C GLY A 472 -19.00 -25.45 2.61
N GLN A 473 -17.90 -25.71 3.33
CA GLN A 473 -16.54 -25.80 2.78
C GLN A 473 -16.42 -26.82 1.64
N ASN A 474 -16.97 -28.01 1.83
CA ASN A 474 -16.86 -29.10 0.85
C ASN A 474 -17.50 -28.76 -0.51
N ALA A 475 -18.64 -28.06 -0.51
CA ALA A 475 -19.31 -27.68 -1.75
C ALA A 475 -18.47 -26.70 -2.59
N LEU A 476 -17.78 -25.74 -1.95
CA LEU A 476 -16.86 -24.84 -2.63
C LEU A 476 -15.63 -25.59 -3.14
N GLU A 477 -15.03 -26.48 -2.33
CA GLU A 477 -13.89 -27.28 -2.75
C GLU A 477 -14.24 -28.18 -3.95
N ASP A 478 -15.43 -28.80 -3.97
CA ASP A 478 -15.90 -29.60 -5.11
C ASP A 478 -16.05 -28.75 -6.38
N ALA A 479 -16.54 -27.51 -6.26
CA ALA A 479 -16.62 -26.58 -7.39
C ALA A 479 -15.24 -26.17 -7.92
N ILE A 480 -14.27 -25.86 -7.04
CA ILE A 480 -12.90 -25.55 -7.43
C ILE A 480 -12.19 -26.77 -8.03
N ARG A 481 -12.41 -27.97 -7.48
CA ARG A 481 -11.89 -29.24 -8.06
C ARG A 481 -12.42 -29.48 -9.47
N PHE A 482 -13.71 -29.23 -9.68
CA PHE A 482 -14.32 -29.32 -11.02
C PHE A 482 -13.70 -28.30 -11.98
N TYR A 483 -13.50 -27.05 -11.55
CA TYR A 483 -12.81 -26.02 -12.33
C TYR A 483 -11.39 -26.46 -12.72
N TYR A 484 -10.59 -26.96 -11.75
CA TYR A 484 -9.25 -27.48 -11.97
C TYR A 484 -9.23 -28.61 -13.01
N GLU A 485 -10.09 -29.60 -12.88
CA GLU A 485 -10.10 -30.78 -13.80
C GLU A 485 -10.44 -30.39 -15.24
N ASN A 486 -11.24 -29.34 -15.45
CA ASN A 486 -11.62 -28.88 -16.80
C ASN A 486 -10.57 -27.94 -17.42
N TRP A 487 -9.81 -27.21 -16.61
CA TRP A 487 -8.92 -26.16 -17.06
C TRP A 487 -7.43 -26.41 -16.82
N LYS A 488 -7.04 -27.52 -16.22
CA LYS A 488 -5.63 -27.85 -16.00
C LYS A 488 -4.84 -27.83 -17.30
N PHE A 489 -3.66 -27.20 -17.27
CA PHE A 489 -2.75 -26.95 -18.40
C PHE A 489 -3.38 -26.14 -19.54
N ARG A 490 -4.29 -25.27 -19.20
CA ARG A 490 -4.94 -24.32 -20.10
C ARG A 490 -4.91 -22.90 -19.53
N HIS A 491 -5.43 -21.95 -20.31
CA HIS A 491 -5.51 -20.55 -19.95
C HIS A 491 -6.96 -20.12 -19.65
N PRO A 492 -7.49 -20.41 -18.45
CA PRO A 492 -8.81 -19.97 -18.07
C PRO A 492 -8.85 -18.47 -17.81
N GLY A 493 -9.98 -17.83 -18.14
CA GLY A 493 -10.28 -16.46 -17.74
C GLY A 493 -11.29 -16.38 -16.58
N PRO A 494 -11.59 -15.18 -16.07
CA PRO A 494 -12.55 -14.99 -14.99
C PRO A 494 -13.92 -15.59 -15.26
N GLU A 495 -14.38 -15.51 -16.52
CA GLU A 495 -15.68 -16.00 -16.95
C GLU A 495 -15.82 -17.53 -16.73
N ASP A 496 -14.76 -18.27 -16.96
CA ASP A 496 -14.75 -19.73 -16.82
C ASP A 496 -14.96 -20.16 -15.36
N LEU A 497 -14.36 -19.43 -14.43
CA LEU A 497 -14.57 -19.64 -12.99
C LEU A 497 -15.98 -19.19 -12.57
N PHE A 498 -16.45 -18.02 -13.02
CA PHE A 498 -17.79 -17.52 -12.68
C PHE A 498 -18.86 -18.51 -13.14
N GLN A 499 -18.80 -19.01 -14.38
CA GLN A 499 -19.75 -20.01 -14.91
C GLN A 499 -19.68 -21.32 -14.12
N THR A 500 -18.49 -21.74 -13.70
CA THR A 500 -18.33 -22.93 -12.86
C THR A 500 -19.07 -22.77 -11.52
N LEU A 501 -18.87 -21.66 -10.84
CA LEU A 501 -19.52 -21.37 -9.55
C LEU A 501 -21.04 -21.19 -9.71
N GLU A 502 -21.49 -20.53 -10.77
CA GLU A 502 -22.91 -20.38 -11.09
C GLU A 502 -23.60 -21.73 -11.36
N GLY A 503 -22.91 -22.63 -12.07
CA GLY A 503 -23.44 -23.93 -12.44
C GLY A 503 -23.46 -24.95 -11.32
N ILE A 504 -22.44 -24.97 -10.47
CA ILE A 504 -22.28 -25.99 -9.43
C ILE A 504 -22.90 -25.57 -8.10
N LEU A 505 -22.68 -24.33 -7.65
CA LEU A 505 -23.18 -23.87 -6.36
C LEU A 505 -24.60 -23.30 -6.50
N SER A 506 -24.76 -22.17 -7.13
CA SER A 506 -26.04 -21.60 -7.54
C SER A 506 -25.84 -20.33 -8.38
N PRO A 507 -26.79 -19.99 -9.26
CA PRO A 507 -26.71 -18.75 -10.04
C PRO A 507 -26.67 -17.48 -9.18
N ALA A 508 -27.24 -17.48 -7.98
CA ALA A 508 -27.23 -16.32 -7.08
C ALA A 508 -25.86 -16.09 -6.44
N LEU A 509 -25.22 -17.15 -5.96
CA LEU A 509 -23.89 -17.10 -5.35
C LEU A 509 -22.82 -16.79 -6.38
N GLY A 510 -22.87 -17.42 -7.56
CA GLY A 510 -21.91 -17.13 -8.63
C GLY A 510 -22.00 -15.66 -9.09
N ARG A 511 -23.23 -15.10 -9.25
CA ARG A 511 -23.41 -13.67 -9.55
C ARG A 511 -22.89 -12.77 -8.43
N ALA A 512 -23.11 -13.12 -7.17
CA ALA A 512 -22.61 -12.34 -6.03
C ALA A 512 -21.09 -12.35 -5.99
N PHE A 513 -20.45 -13.48 -6.30
CA PHE A 513 -19.00 -13.59 -6.43
C PHE A 513 -18.47 -12.76 -7.60
N ARG A 514 -19.07 -12.89 -8.80
CA ARG A 514 -18.74 -12.09 -9.99
C ARG A 514 -18.80 -10.59 -9.67
N GLU A 515 -19.88 -10.13 -9.02
CA GLU A 515 -20.02 -8.72 -8.66
C GLU A 515 -18.96 -8.27 -7.66
N ALA A 516 -18.60 -9.12 -6.70
CA ALA A 516 -17.53 -8.83 -5.75
C ALA A 516 -16.15 -8.69 -6.43
N MET A 517 -15.88 -9.48 -7.47
CA MET A 517 -14.61 -9.44 -8.23
C MET A 517 -14.56 -8.28 -9.23
N THR A 518 -15.64 -8.01 -9.96
CA THR A 518 -15.65 -7.07 -11.09
C THR A 518 -16.06 -5.64 -10.71
N SER A 519 -16.46 -5.40 -9.46
CA SER A 519 -16.98 -4.09 -9.06
C SER A 519 -16.50 -3.65 -7.67
N ARG A 520 -16.79 -2.39 -7.35
CA ARG A 520 -16.64 -1.79 -6.01
C ARG A 520 -17.91 -1.89 -5.18
N ALA A 521 -18.88 -2.67 -5.63
CA ALA A 521 -20.12 -2.87 -4.89
C ALA A 521 -19.85 -3.46 -3.50
N THR A 522 -20.50 -2.88 -2.50
CA THR A 522 -20.30 -3.23 -1.09
C THR A 522 -21.56 -3.84 -0.51
N SER A 523 -21.40 -4.74 0.43
CA SER A 523 -22.46 -5.30 1.24
C SER A 523 -22.58 -4.52 2.56
N ASP A 524 -23.79 -4.26 3.01
CA ASP A 524 -24.13 -3.68 4.31
C ASP A 524 -25.39 -4.37 4.83
N TRP A 525 -25.21 -5.37 5.67
CA TRP A 525 -26.28 -6.09 6.30
C TRP A 525 -26.65 -5.44 7.63
N LYS A 526 -27.94 -5.35 7.92
CA LYS A 526 -28.44 -4.76 9.15
C LYS A 526 -29.48 -5.67 9.78
N VAL A 527 -29.35 -5.95 11.07
CA VAL A 527 -30.46 -6.47 11.86
C VAL A 527 -31.48 -5.36 12.05
N GLN A 528 -32.61 -5.43 11.34
CA GLN A 528 -33.62 -4.37 11.34
C GLN A 528 -34.48 -4.40 12.60
N ASP A 529 -35.02 -5.56 12.92
CA ASP A 529 -35.86 -5.74 14.10
C ASP A 529 -35.51 -7.04 14.82
N TRP A 530 -35.65 -7.03 16.12
CA TRP A 530 -35.52 -8.17 17.00
C TRP A 530 -36.59 -8.13 18.07
N LYS A 531 -37.41 -9.15 18.16
CA LYS A 531 -38.47 -9.29 19.16
C LYS A 531 -38.21 -10.54 20.00
N PRO A 532 -37.77 -10.38 21.25
CA PRO A 532 -37.64 -11.51 22.17
C PRO A 532 -39.05 -11.94 22.65
N GLY A 533 -39.31 -13.25 22.75
CA GLY A 533 -40.58 -13.79 23.23
C GLY A 533 -40.59 -15.30 23.16
N GLU A 534 -41.77 -15.93 23.47
CA GLU A 534 -41.99 -17.37 23.27
C GLU A 534 -41.79 -17.78 21.81
N LYS A 535 -42.04 -16.83 20.87
CA LYS A 535 -41.64 -16.90 19.46
C LYS A 535 -40.73 -15.71 19.18
N SER A 536 -39.43 -15.92 19.18
CA SER A 536 -38.47 -14.88 18.79
C SER A 536 -38.52 -14.67 17.28
N SER A 537 -38.57 -13.42 16.84
CA SER A 537 -38.48 -13.08 15.42
C SER A 537 -37.37 -12.08 15.13
N ALA A 538 -36.75 -12.24 13.99
CA ALA A 538 -35.72 -11.34 13.50
C ALA A 538 -35.98 -10.98 12.02
N SER A 539 -35.84 -9.71 11.68
CA SER A 539 -35.81 -9.27 10.29
C SER A 539 -34.49 -8.63 9.93
N PHE A 540 -34.09 -8.83 8.70
CA PHE A 540 -32.80 -8.39 8.18
C PHE A 540 -33.00 -7.48 6.97
N LEU A 541 -32.15 -6.46 6.85
CA LEU A 541 -32.18 -5.53 5.75
C LEU A 541 -30.78 -5.45 5.14
N GLN A 542 -30.69 -5.61 3.84
CA GLN A 542 -29.47 -5.37 3.10
C GLN A 542 -29.51 -3.95 2.52
N LEU A 543 -28.50 -3.13 2.82
CA LEU A 543 -28.38 -1.73 2.43
C LEU A 543 -27.29 -1.50 1.37
N GLY A 544 -26.39 -2.45 1.17
CA GLY A 544 -25.29 -2.35 0.22
C GLY A 544 -25.76 -2.39 -1.24
N GLN A 545 -24.84 -2.13 -2.15
CA GLN A 545 -25.06 -2.26 -3.59
C GLN A 545 -25.04 -3.71 -4.07
N ARG A 546 -24.26 -4.55 -3.40
CA ARG A 546 -24.15 -5.98 -3.69
C ARG A 546 -25.22 -6.78 -2.96
N LEU A 547 -26.06 -7.48 -3.70
CA LEU A 547 -27.07 -8.38 -3.17
C LEU A 547 -26.49 -9.80 -3.01
N ALA A 548 -26.18 -10.17 -1.79
CA ALA A 548 -25.67 -11.50 -1.45
C ALA A 548 -26.40 -12.05 -0.22
N PRO A 549 -26.61 -13.37 -0.12
CA PRO A 549 -27.11 -13.98 1.11
C PRO A 549 -26.13 -13.79 2.27
N ALA A 550 -26.62 -13.85 3.50
CA ALA A 550 -25.80 -13.71 4.71
C ALA A 550 -26.10 -14.85 5.71
N THR A 551 -25.19 -15.01 6.65
CA THR A 551 -25.32 -15.98 7.74
C THR A 551 -25.54 -15.26 9.06
N ALA A 552 -26.66 -15.50 9.72
CA ALA A 552 -26.99 -14.95 11.03
C ALA A 552 -26.77 -15.98 12.14
N GLN A 553 -26.42 -15.53 13.32
CA GLN A 553 -26.32 -16.35 14.52
C GLN A 553 -27.25 -15.83 15.63
N LEU A 554 -27.92 -16.75 16.29
CA LEU A 554 -28.77 -16.45 17.43
C LEU A 554 -27.97 -16.58 18.74
N LEU A 555 -27.93 -15.51 19.51
CA LEU A 555 -27.19 -15.45 20.77
C LEU A 555 -28.04 -16.06 21.91
N ALA A 556 -27.75 -17.29 22.29
CA ALA A 556 -28.43 -17.97 23.38
C ALA A 556 -27.72 -17.85 24.74
N MET A 557 -28.50 -17.75 25.83
CA MET A 557 -27.96 -17.54 27.19
C MET A 557 -27.10 -18.68 27.72
N LYS A 558 -27.19 -19.91 27.21
CA LYS A 558 -26.50 -21.11 27.71
C LYS A 558 -26.19 -22.17 26.65
N ALA A 559 -26.23 -21.87 25.39
CA ALA A 559 -25.84 -22.86 24.38
C ALA A 559 -24.31 -22.88 24.17
N GLU A 560 -23.72 -24.08 24.17
CA GLU A 560 -22.30 -24.26 23.85
C GLU A 560 -21.97 -23.85 22.41
N GLN A 561 -22.96 -23.88 21.53
CA GLN A 561 -22.84 -23.34 20.16
C GLN A 561 -24.08 -22.52 19.80
N PRO A 562 -23.90 -21.31 19.17
CA PRO A 562 -25.02 -20.50 18.69
C PRO A 562 -25.70 -21.19 17.50
N ALA A 563 -27.03 -21.14 17.46
CA ALA A 563 -27.77 -21.61 16.30
C ALA A 563 -27.51 -20.68 15.09
N THR A 564 -27.16 -21.26 13.96
CA THR A 564 -26.85 -20.54 12.72
C THR A 564 -28.07 -20.56 11.79
N LEU A 565 -28.41 -19.42 11.24
CA LEU A 565 -29.53 -19.23 10.31
C LEU A 565 -29.01 -18.58 9.01
N MET A 566 -29.38 -19.16 7.87
CA MET A 566 -29.11 -18.52 6.56
C MET A 566 -30.23 -17.55 6.25
N VAL A 567 -29.87 -16.34 5.89
CA VAL A 567 -30.84 -15.26 5.65
C VAL A 567 -30.71 -14.68 4.25
N ASN A 568 -31.84 -14.46 3.60
CA ASN A 568 -31.91 -13.80 2.30
C ASN A 568 -32.44 -12.36 2.43
N PRO A 569 -32.11 -11.48 1.51
CA PRO A 569 -32.59 -10.11 1.55
C PRO A 569 -34.12 -10.02 1.51
N GLY A 570 -34.69 -9.29 2.46
CA GLY A 570 -36.15 -9.02 2.50
C GLY A 570 -37.03 -10.10 3.14
N GLU A 571 -36.43 -11.19 3.64
CA GLU A 571 -37.20 -12.23 4.34
C GLU A 571 -37.26 -11.96 5.85
N GLU A 572 -38.38 -12.32 6.48
CA GLU A 572 -38.56 -12.30 7.93
C GLU A 572 -38.47 -13.73 8.46
N TYR A 573 -37.65 -13.98 9.44
CA TYR A 573 -37.37 -15.30 10.00
C TYR A 573 -38.00 -15.43 11.39
N PHE A 574 -38.68 -16.53 11.62
CA PHE A 574 -39.29 -16.89 12.91
C PHE A 574 -38.56 -18.10 13.47
N ALA A 575 -38.19 -18.02 14.71
CA ALA A 575 -37.57 -19.14 15.44
C ALA A 575 -38.61 -19.70 16.42
N ASP A 576 -39.26 -20.78 16.03
CA ASP A 576 -40.39 -21.39 16.82
C ASP A 576 -39.89 -22.27 17.98
N ASP A 577 -38.64 -22.76 17.97
CA ASP A 577 -38.09 -23.75 18.92
C ASP A 577 -36.79 -23.34 19.63
N LEU A 578 -36.42 -22.07 19.61
CA LEU A 578 -35.20 -21.63 20.27
C LEU A 578 -35.46 -21.08 21.67
N PRO A 579 -34.72 -21.55 22.69
CA PRO A 579 -34.84 -21.01 24.04
C PRO A 579 -34.46 -19.53 24.03
N LEU A 580 -35.09 -18.73 24.89
CA LEU A 580 -34.91 -17.31 25.14
C LEU A 580 -33.51 -16.82 24.70
N SER A 581 -33.41 -16.30 23.47
CA SER A 581 -32.18 -15.80 22.94
C SER A 581 -31.98 -14.35 23.40
N LEU A 582 -30.76 -13.99 23.79
CA LEU A 582 -30.39 -12.66 24.23
C LEU A 582 -30.32 -11.65 23.09
N GLY A 583 -30.28 -12.12 21.85
CA GLY A 583 -30.16 -11.27 20.68
C GLY A 583 -29.84 -12.05 19.40
N VAL A 584 -29.65 -11.34 18.31
CA VAL A 584 -29.23 -11.85 17.01
C VAL A 584 -28.04 -11.06 16.52
N GLU A 585 -27.12 -11.75 15.86
CA GLU A 585 -25.88 -11.16 15.29
C GLU A 585 -25.63 -11.70 13.89
N LEU A 586 -25.07 -10.85 13.03
CA LEU A 586 -24.42 -11.20 11.77
C LEU A 586 -22.90 -11.21 12.01
N PRO A 587 -22.30 -12.37 12.28
CA PRO A 587 -20.89 -12.42 12.61
C PRO A 587 -20.01 -12.00 11.43
N ALA A 588 -19.00 -11.17 11.69
CA ALA A 588 -18.04 -10.74 10.67
C ALA A 588 -17.28 -11.92 10.04
N ALA A 589 -16.99 -12.97 10.82
CA ALA A 589 -16.30 -14.16 10.33
C ALA A 589 -17.11 -14.93 9.28
N LEU A 590 -18.45 -14.86 9.31
CA LEU A 590 -19.35 -15.52 8.36
C LEU A 590 -19.88 -14.57 7.27
N ASN A 591 -19.72 -13.26 7.44
CA ASN A 591 -20.13 -12.21 6.50
C ASN A 591 -18.97 -11.22 6.31
N PRO A 592 -17.83 -11.66 5.81
CA PRO A 592 -16.61 -10.85 5.86
C PRO A 592 -16.58 -9.69 4.87
N LEU A 593 -17.50 -9.64 3.90
CA LEU A 593 -17.62 -8.48 3.00
C LEU A 593 -18.57 -7.40 3.51
N ASP A 594 -19.17 -7.59 4.69
CA ASP A 594 -20.03 -6.57 5.34
C ASP A 594 -19.18 -5.43 5.92
N LEU A 595 -19.48 -4.21 5.50
CA LEU A 595 -18.69 -3.03 5.87
C LEU A 595 -19.00 -2.47 7.26
N TYR A 596 -20.26 -2.58 7.74
CA TYR A 596 -20.71 -1.82 8.91
C TYR A 596 -21.14 -2.71 10.07
N LEU A 597 -20.22 -3.11 10.89
CA LEU A 597 -20.46 -4.03 12.01
C LEU A 597 -21.36 -3.46 13.12
N HIS A 598 -21.49 -2.15 13.23
CA HIS A 598 -22.28 -1.53 14.30
C HIS A 598 -23.79 -1.81 14.20
N ASN A 599 -24.28 -2.21 13.03
CA ASN A 599 -25.69 -2.53 12.77
C ASN A 599 -25.98 -4.04 12.72
N ASN A 600 -24.93 -4.87 12.88
CA ASN A 600 -24.98 -6.34 12.75
C ASN A 600 -25.52 -7.07 13.98
N ARG A 601 -25.82 -6.37 15.06
CA ARG A 601 -26.27 -7.00 16.29
C ARG A 601 -27.43 -6.24 16.94
N ARG A 602 -28.41 -6.98 17.49
CA ARG A 602 -29.46 -6.50 18.36
C ARG A 602 -29.58 -7.37 19.60
N GLY A 603 -30.02 -6.75 20.71
CA GLY A 603 -30.24 -7.41 22.00
C GLY A 603 -29.31 -6.93 23.12
N ASP A 604 -28.01 -7.03 22.97
CA ASP A 604 -27.01 -6.53 23.92
C ASP A 604 -26.36 -5.24 23.40
N ASN A 605 -26.69 -4.10 24.03
CA ASN A 605 -26.17 -2.76 23.72
C ASN A 605 -25.18 -2.28 24.79
N SER A 606 -24.43 -3.18 25.43
CA SER A 606 -23.50 -2.81 26.50
C SER A 606 -22.44 -1.81 26.01
N LEU A 607 -22.28 -0.75 26.81
CA LEU A 607 -21.20 0.22 26.59
C LEU A 607 -19.88 -0.40 27.06
N ARG A 608 -18.87 -0.42 26.18
CA ARG A 608 -17.53 -0.93 26.49
C ARG A 608 -16.52 0.21 26.50
N LEU A 609 -15.94 0.43 27.67
CA LEU A 609 -14.82 1.37 27.82
C LEU A 609 -13.50 0.60 27.64
N ASN A 610 -12.65 1.09 26.72
CA ASN A 610 -11.36 0.50 26.39
C ASN A 610 -10.26 1.56 26.48
N LEU A 611 -9.01 1.11 26.60
CA LEU A 611 -7.85 1.99 26.56
C LEU A 611 -7.36 2.16 25.10
N LEU A 612 -6.96 3.36 24.73
CA LEU A 612 -6.39 3.78 23.44
C LEU A 612 -7.35 3.57 22.27
N THR A 613 -7.27 2.46 21.57
CA THR A 613 -8.12 2.08 20.44
C THR A 613 -8.22 0.57 20.30
N ALA A 614 -9.09 0.07 19.46
CA ALA A 614 -9.23 -1.36 19.14
C ALA A 614 -9.95 -1.55 17.79
N PRO A 615 -9.91 -2.75 17.21
CA PRO A 615 -10.79 -3.11 16.09
C PRO A 615 -12.27 -2.91 16.43
N GLU A 616 -13.08 -2.62 15.41
CA GLU A 616 -14.52 -2.50 15.55
C GLU A 616 -15.13 -3.87 15.92
N ARG A 617 -16.14 -3.86 16.79
CA ARG A 617 -16.90 -5.06 17.20
C ARG A 617 -18.37 -4.93 16.84
N PRO A 618 -19.02 -6.03 16.44
CA PRO A 618 -20.45 -6.03 16.18
C PRO A 618 -21.28 -5.55 17.38
N GLY A 619 -22.28 -4.70 17.13
CA GLY A 619 -23.30 -4.26 18.10
C GLY A 619 -22.81 -3.49 19.31
N GLY A 620 -21.50 -3.32 19.48
CA GLY A 620 -20.93 -2.69 20.67
C GLY A 620 -20.77 -1.18 20.53
N ARG A 621 -21.24 -0.41 21.52
CA ARG A 621 -20.84 0.99 21.70
C ARG A 621 -19.46 1.02 22.35
N GLN A 622 -18.41 1.09 21.53
CA GLN A 622 -17.04 1.19 22.00
C GLN A 622 -16.68 2.67 22.25
N ILE A 623 -16.27 2.97 23.47
CA ILE A 623 -15.65 4.24 23.84
C ILE A 623 -14.23 3.95 24.30
N PHE A 624 -13.31 4.78 23.86
CA PHE A 624 -11.89 4.67 24.20
C PHE A 624 -11.46 5.84 25.06
N PHE A 625 -10.57 5.55 25.98
CA PHE A 625 -9.94 6.52 26.86
C PHE A 625 -8.45 6.64 26.53
N ILE A 626 -7.95 7.87 26.47
CA ILE A 626 -6.53 8.18 26.30
C ILE A 626 -6.12 9.17 27.39
N PRO A 627 -5.12 8.86 28.24
CA PRO A 627 -4.55 9.87 29.13
C PRO A 627 -3.89 10.97 28.29
N LEU A 628 -4.12 12.23 28.63
CA LEU A 628 -3.60 13.38 27.91
C LEU A 628 -2.70 14.23 28.79
N LEU A 629 -1.58 14.64 28.24
CA LEU A 629 -0.67 15.63 28.81
C LEU A 629 -0.52 16.78 27.81
N GLY A 630 -0.76 17.99 28.22
CA GLY A 630 -0.61 19.18 27.41
C GLY A 630 0.32 20.21 28.04
N TYR A 631 0.84 21.10 27.21
CA TYR A 631 1.63 22.24 27.64
C TYR A 631 1.45 23.43 26.71
N ASN A 632 1.25 24.61 27.26
CA ASN A 632 1.47 25.89 26.61
C ASN A 632 2.02 26.92 27.61
N GLU A 633 2.51 28.08 27.12
CA GLU A 633 3.17 29.10 27.92
C GLU A 633 2.29 29.67 29.05
N ILE A 634 0.99 29.78 28.88
CA ILE A 634 0.05 30.35 29.83
C ILE A 634 -0.53 29.28 30.74
N ASP A 635 -1.09 28.21 30.18
CA ASP A 635 -1.72 27.14 30.93
C ASP A 635 -0.68 26.23 31.61
N ARG A 636 0.60 26.29 31.19
CA ARG A 636 1.69 25.41 31.64
C ARG A 636 1.31 23.95 31.45
N PHE A 637 1.62 23.09 32.41
CA PHE A 637 1.22 21.69 32.33
C PHE A 637 -0.29 21.52 32.53
N MET A 638 -0.87 20.74 31.65
CA MET A 638 -2.28 20.37 31.67
C MET A 638 -2.38 18.85 31.72
N LEU A 639 -3.23 18.32 32.57
CA LEU A 639 -3.50 16.89 32.67
C LEU A 639 -4.98 16.62 32.39
N GLY A 640 -5.27 15.60 31.60
CA GLY A 640 -6.63 15.29 31.22
C GLY A 640 -6.84 13.89 30.71
N GLY A 641 -8.01 13.66 30.14
CA GLY A 641 -8.40 12.42 29.52
C GLY A 641 -9.17 12.66 28.23
N GLY A 642 -8.74 12.01 27.16
CA GLY A 642 -9.45 11.96 25.89
C GLY A 642 -10.46 10.82 25.87
N LEU A 643 -11.69 11.12 25.48
CA LEU A 643 -12.72 10.13 25.18
C LEU A 643 -13.04 10.19 23.70
N HIS A 644 -13.12 9.05 23.03
CA HIS A 644 -13.48 8.96 21.61
C HIS A 644 -14.12 7.62 21.25
N ASN A 645 -14.74 7.57 20.06
CA ASN A 645 -15.32 6.34 19.54
C ASN A 645 -14.57 5.75 18.36
N ARG A 646 -13.36 6.24 18.01
CA ARG A 646 -12.59 5.79 16.85
C ARG A 646 -11.99 4.42 17.10
N THR A 647 -12.29 3.50 16.19
CA THR A 647 -11.67 2.19 16.09
C THR A 647 -10.46 2.24 15.13
N LEU A 648 -9.75 1.16 14.95
CA LEU A 648 -8.68 1.05 13.95
C LEU A 648 -9.26 1.28 12.55
N GLU A 649 -10.43 0.69 12.27
CA GLU A 649 -11.17 0.98 11.05
C GLU A 649 -11.90 2.31 11.17
N PRO A 650 -12.01 3.09 10.07
CA PRO A 650 -12.72 4.36 10.07
C PRO A 650 -14.23 4.15 10.26
N LYS A 651 -14.84 4.93 11.16
CA LYS A 651 -16.30 4.94 11.34
C LYS A 651 -16.98 6.00 10.46
N ARG A 652 -18.24 5.77 10.17
CA ARG A 652 -19.08 6.75 9.47
C ARG A 652 -19.21 8.06 10.25
N VAL A 653 -19.35 7.95 11.58
CA VAL A 653 -19.37 9.09 12.50
C VAL A 653 -18.33 8.86 13.58
N GLU A 654 -17.40 9.79 13.68
CA GLU A 654 -16.33 9.79 14.69
C GLU A 654 -16.43 11.05 15.54
N TRP A 655 -16.19 10.89 16.85
CA TRP A 655 -16.15 12.02 17.77
C TRP A 655 -15.00 11.84 18.76
N ALA A 656 -14.49 12.95 19.27
CA ALA A 656 -13.51 12.99 20.35
C ALA A 656 -13.78 14.17 21.28
N LEU A 657 -13.53 13.97 22.57
CA LEU A 657 -13.54 14.99 23.61
C LEU A 657 -12.25 14.88 24.40
N ALA A 658 -11.55 15.97 24.60
CA ALA A 658 -10.23 16.04 25.24
C ALA A 658 -10.19 17.15 26.32
N PRO A 659 -10.94 17.02 27.40
CA PRO A 659 -10.84 17.97 28.53
C PRO A 659 -9.53 17.76 29.27
N MET A 660 -8.89 18.88 29.62
CA MET A 660 -7.67 18.93 30.44
C MET A 660 -7.79 20.03 31.50
N TYR A 661 -7.22 19.77 32.65
CA TYR A 661 -7.14 20.77 33.73
C TYR A 661 -5.76 21.41 33.73
N SER A 662 -5.74 22.74 33.61
CA SER A 662 -4.54 23.56 33.74
C SER A 662 -4.30 23.91 35.19
N PHE A 663 -3.14 23.53 35.71
CA PHE A 663 -2.77 23.85 37.12
C PHE A 663 -2.33 25.31 37.25
N ALA A 664 -1.86 25.98 36.19
CA ALA A 664 -1.40 27.37 36.25
C ALA A 664 -2.57 28.36 36.15
N SER A 665 -3.55 28.09 35.29
CA SER A 665 -4.71 28.95 35.11
C SER A 665 -5.92 28.56 35.98
N ASN A 666 -5.85 27.44 36.74
CA ASN A 666 -6.95 26.87 37.49
C ASN A 666 -8.24 26.70 36.68
N ALA A 667 -8.11 26.26 35.45
CA ALA A 667 -9.22 26.23 34.50
C ALA A 667 -9.31 24.88 33.75
N LEU A 668 -10.53 24.53 33.34
CA LEU A 668 -10.76 23.45 32.41
C LEU A 668 -10.55 23.99 30.98
N VAL A 669 -9.62 23.39 30.27
CA VAL A 669 -9.29 23.69 28.87
C VAL A 669 -9.37 22.44 28.04
N GLY A 670 -9.21 22.54 26.72
CA GLY A 670 -9.18 21.37 25.85
C GLY A 670 -9.87 21.57 24.52
N PHE A 671 -10.21 20.45 23.90
CA PHE A 671 -10.87 20.45 22.57
C PHE A 671 -11.85 19.30 22.43
N GLY A 672 -12.74 19.40 21.46
CA GLY A 672 -13.64 18.34 21.07
C GLY A 672 -14.17 18.53 19.67
N GLY A 673 -14.61 17.45 19.04
CA GLY A 673 -15.15 17.52 17.70
C GLY A 673 -15.86 16.25 17.26
N ILE A 674 -16.54 16.37 16.14
CA ILE A 674 -17.26 15.30 15.46
C ILE A 674 -16.95 15.35 13.96
N ARG A 675 -16.85 14.19 13.32
CA ARG A 675 -16.72 14.02 11.87
C ARG A 675 -17.77 13.06 11.35
N TRP A 676 -18.29 13.37 10.19
CA TRP A 676 -19.19 12.49 9.44
C TRP A 676 -18.58 12.24 8.06
N ARG A 677 -18.33 10.97 7.76
CA ARG A 677 -17.78 10.49 6.49
C ARG A 677 -18.89 9.99 5.60
N ILE A 678 -19.00 10.54 4.41
CA ILE A 678 -19.94 10.14 3.36
C ILE A 678 -19.11 9.60 2.21
N ARG A 679 -19.23 8.31 1.94
CA ARG A 679 -18.55 7.63 0.83
C ARG A 679 -19.29 7.97 -0.48
N GLU A 680 -18.51 8.25 -1.53
CA GLU A 680 -19.01 8.44 -2.91
C GLU A 680 -20.27 9.32 -3.03
N PRO A 681 -20.23 10.55 -2.48
CA PRO A 681 -21.41 11.41 -2.49
C PRO A 681 -21.83 11.81 -3.91
N PHE A 682 -20.87 11.79 -4.86
CA PHE A 682 -21.05 12.10 -6.28
C PHE A 682 -20.15 11.20 -7.13
N PRO A 683 -20.45 10.95 -8.43
CA PRO A 683 -19.63 10.11 -9.31
C PRO A 683 -18.18 10.58 -9.47
N PHE A 684 -17.92 11.90 -9.34
CA PHE A 684 -16.59 12.51 -9.45
C PHE A 684 -15.87 12.66 -8.09
N ALA A 685 -16.52 12.27 -7.00
CA ALA A 685 -16.01 12.45 -5.65
C ALA A 685 -15.95 11.13 -4.88
N ARG A 686 -14.77 10.83 -4.36
CA ARG A 686 -14.51 9.63 -3.57
C ARG A 686 -15.14 9.69 -2.18
N GLN A 687 -15.04 10.87 -1.54
CA GLN A 687 -15.48 11.06 -0.17
C GLN A 687 -15.86 12.53 0.09
N LEU A 688 -16.88 12.72 0.91
CA LEU A 688 -17.17 13.99 1.57
C LEU A 688 -17.03 13.81 3.08
N MET A 689 -16.16 14.60 3.69
CA MET A 689 -15.96 14.67 5.14
C MET A 689 -16.57 15.95 5.68
N LEU A 690 -17.60 15.84 6.51
CA LEU A 690 -18.15 16.97 7.26
C LEU A 690 -17.61 16.92 8.69
N SER A 691 -17.05 18.00 9.18
CA SER A 691 -16.48 18.06 10.52
C SER A 691 -16.90 19.34 11.25
N ALA A 692 -17.10 19.22 12.56
CA ALA A 692 -17.33 20.37 13.45
C ALA A 692 -16.54 20.16 14.73
N GLY A 693 -15.95 21.22 15.26
CA GLY A 693 -15.18 21.11 16.50
C GLY A 693 -14.98 22.47 17.18
N SER A 694 -14.59 22.41 18.45
CA SER A 694 -14.27 23.57 19.25
C SER A 694 -13.07 23.27 20.14
N GLN A 695 -12.26 24.28 20.38
CA GLN A 695 -11.14 24.26 21.33
C GLN A 695 -11.08 25.54 22.13
N GLY A 696 -10.65 25.45 23.38
CA GLY A 696 -10.49 26.59 24.29
C GLY A 696 -9.26 26.44 25.18
N PHE A 697 -8.39 27.46 25.14
CA PHE A 697 -7.18 27.57 25.96
C PHE A 697 -6.92 29.02 26.32
N HIS A 698 -5.95 29.28 27.18
CA HIS A 698 -5.44 30.62 27.42
C HIS A 698 -4.27 30.93 26.46
N ASP A 699 -4.30 32.11 25.85
CA ASP A 699 -3.29 32.55 24.87
C ASP A 699 -2.66 33.90 25.21
N PHE A 700 -3.10 34.53 26.30
CA PHE A 700 -2.60 35.83 26.71
C PHE A 700 -2.68 35.99 28.24
N SER A 701 -1.70 36.68 28.83
CA SER A 701 -1.70 37.04 30.26
C SER A 701 -1.33 38.54 30.41
N PHE A 702 -2.07 39.23 31.26
CA PHE A 702 -1.82 40.62 31.53
C PHE A 702 -2.22 40.95 32.99
N ALA A 703 -1.36 41.68 33.70
CA ALA A 703 -1.57 42.12 35.10
C ALA A 703 -1.96 40.96 36.06
N GLY A 704 -1.45 39.77 35.84
CA GLY A 704 -1.75 38.56 36.66
C GLY A 704 -3.01 37.81 36.26
N GLU A 705 -3.77 38.31 35.30
CA GLU A 705 -4.98 37.67 34.77
C GLU A 705 -4.66 36.91 33.47
N ASN A 706 -5.21 35.73 33.32
CA ASN A 706 -5.10 34.92 32.11
C ASN A 706 -6.35 35.04 31.24
N TYR A 707 -6.17 35.31 29.96
CA TYR A 707 -7.24 35.54 28.99
C TYR A 707 -7.33 34.34 28.03
N ASN A 708 -8.55 33.83 27.86
CA ASN A 708 -8.81 32.67 27.05
C ASN A 708 -9.28 33.02 25.64
N TYR A 709 -9.24 32.01 24.77
CA TYR A 709 -9.95 32.01 23.50
C TYR A 709 -10.80 30.76 23.34
N THR A 710 -11.83 30.89 22.52
CA THR A 710 -12.61 29.76 22.03
C THR A 710 -12.61 29.82 20.50
N ARG A 711 -12.14 28.76 19.87
CA ARG A 711 -12.17 28.60 18.41
C ARG A 711 -13.12 27.47 18.06
N SER A 712 -14.19 27.77 17.33
CA SER A 712 -15.11 26.78 16.79
C SER A 712 -15.01 26.78 15.26
N ALA A 713 -15.07 25.61 14.64
CA ALA A 713 -14.99 25.48 13.20
C ALA A 713 -15.96 24.42 12.68
N VAL A 714 -16.50 24.68 11.49
CA VAL A 714 -17.22 23.71 10.66
C VAL A 714 -16.52 23.61 9.32
N ARG A 715 -16.29 22.39 8.84
CA ARG A 715 -15.54 22.16 7.61
C ARG A 715 -16.18 21.04 6.78
N ALA A 716 -16.17 21.24 5.46
CA ALA A 716 -16.54 20.24 4.48
C ALA A 716 -15.35 20.03 3.53
N ASP A 717 -14.86 18.80 3.47
CA ASP A 717 -13.76 18.38 2.60
C ASP A 717 -14.28 17.40 1.56
N LEU A 718 -14.22 17.76 0.29
CA LEU A 718 -14.58 16.92 -0.83
C LEU A 718 -13.30 16.40 -1.50
N THR A 719 -13.02 15.11 -1.35
CA THR A 719 -11.92 14.41 -2.03
C THR A 719 -12.41 13.92 -3.39
N LEU A 720 -11.74 14.30 -4.46
CA LEU A 720 -12.11 13.92 -5.82
C LEU A 720 -11.68 12.47 -6.11
N ALA A 721 -12.35 11.85 -7.08
CA ALA A 721 -12.09 10.45 -7.49
C ALA A 721 -10.91 10.40 -8.46
N ASP A 722 -9.69 10.34 -7.94
CA ASP A 722 -8.48 10.07 -8.72
C ASP A 722 -8.11 8.59 -8.62
N HIS A 723 -7.67 7.99 -9.73
CA HIS A 723 -7.14 6.63 -9.71
C HIS A 723 -5.80 6.60 -8.98
N PRO A 724 -5.53 5.62 -8.07
CA PRO A 724 -4.31 5.58 -7.26
C PRO A 724 -3.02 5.65 -8.08
N ILE A 725 -2.94 4.97 -9.20
CA ILE A 725 -1.75 4.94 -10.09
C ILE A 725 -1.35 6.33 -10.62
N THR A 726 -2.25 7.31 -10.58
CA THR A 726 -1.94 8.67 -11.04
C THR A 726 -1.11 9.45 -10.02
N GLU A 727 -0.91 8.91 -8.81
CA GLU A 727 -0.24 9.55 -7.68
C GLU A 727 -0.81 10.94 -7.36
N ARG A 728 -2.01 11.21 -7.84
CA ARG A 728 -2.67 12.51 -7.74
C ARG A 728 -3.73 12.49 -6.65
N HIS A 729 -3.66 13.48 -5.79
CA HIS A 729 -4.66 13.74 -4.77
C HIS A 729 -5.23 15.15 -4.94
N ARG A 730 -6.56 15.27 -5.07
CA ARG A 730 -7.27 16.54 -5.23
C ARG A 730 -8.36 16.69 -4.17
N GLN A 731 -8.40 17.86 -3.54
CA GLN A 731 -9.36 18.16 -2.49
C GLN A 731 -9.91 19.58 -2.64
N LEU A 732 -11.22 19.71 -2.49
CA LEU A 732 -11.90 20.99 -2.34
C LEU A 732 -12.41 21.10 -0.90
N SER A 733 -12.11 22.20 -0.22
CA SER A 733 -12.46 22.42 1.18
C SER A 733 -13.24 23.71 1.34
N LEU A 734 -14.33 23.66 2.09
CA LEU A 734 -15.08 24.82 2.57
C LEU A 734 -15.03 24.81 4.09
N GLN A 735 -14.63 25.92 4.70
CA GLN A 735 -14.49 26.02 6.15
C GLN A 735 -15.04 27.36 6.66
N TRP A 736 -15.80 27.29 7.75
CA TRP A 736 -16.16 28.43 8.59
C TRP A 736 -15.47 28.30 9.94
N ILE A 737 -14.84 29.39 10.41
CA ILE A 737 -14.18 29.48 11.71
C ILE A 737 -14.79 30.66 12.45
N ASN A 738 -15.18 30.43 13.69
CA ASN A 738 -15.56 31.49 14.64
C ASN A 738 -14.55 31.49 15.80
N LEU A 739 -13.89 32.62 16.00
CA LEU A 739 -12.86 32.81 17.01
C LEU A 739 -13.29 33.90 17.98
N ALA A 740 -13.64 33.53 19.18
CA ALA A 740 -13.87 34.46 20.29
C ALA A 740 -12.63 34.51 21.18
N ARG A 741 -12.09 35.73 21.36
CA ARG A 741 -10.96 35.99 22.27
C ARG A 741 -11.36 36.93 23.38
N PHE A 742 -10.88 36.68 24.55
CA PHE A 742 -10.97 37.63 25.64
C PHE A 742 -9.65 38.41 25.75
N ARG A 743 -9.73 39.72 25.96
CA ARG A 743 -8.58 40.61 26.08
C ARG A 743 -8.82 41.63 27.18
N PRO A 744 -7.76 42.22 27.78
CA PRO A 744 -7.94 43.31 28.75
C PRO A 744 -8.62 44.50 28.07
N GLY A 745 -9.67 45.00 28.66
CA GLY A 745 -10.34 46.23 28.24
C GLY A 745 -9.77 47.44 29.01
N PHE A 746 -9.53 48.55 28.32
CA PHE A 746 -9.03 49.79 28.94
C PHE A 746 -10.01 50.92 28.71
N ASP A 747 -10.12 51.78 29.72
CA ASP A 747 -10.84 53.07 29.55
C ASP A 747 -9.98 54.07 28.75
N PRO A 748 -10.55 55.22 28.30
CA PRO A 748 -9.80 56.25 27.58
C PRO A 748 -8.60 56.80 28.35
N GLY A 749 -8.57 56.64 29.67
CA GLY A 749 -7.45 57.03 30.55
C GLY A 749 -6.38 55.96 30.70
N GLY A 750 -6.53 54.79 30.05
CA GLY A 750 -5.59 53.68 30.13
C GLY A 750 -5.74 52.75 31.33
N ASN A 751 -6.82 52.87 32.15
CA ASN A 751 -7.06 52.00 33.28
C ASN A 751 -7.77 50.73 32.85
N LEU A 752 -7.42 49.61 33.48
CA LEU A 752 -8.03 48.30 33.20
C LEU A 752 -9.52 48.29 33.65
N MET A 753 -10.43 48.08 32.70
CA MET A 753 -11.87 48.04 32.93
C MET A 753 -12.44 46.60 32.97
N GLY A 754 -11.58 45.59 32.99
CA GLY A 754 -11.99 44.22 32.91
C GLY A 754 -11.70 43.57 31.56
N SER A 755 -12.47 42.55 31.19
CA SER A 755 -12.27 41.77 29.96
C SER A 755 -13.25 42.18 28.87
N ILE A 756 -12.74 42.41 27.66
CA ILE A 756 -13.56 42.58 26.44
C ILE A 756 -13.52 41.32 25.62
N ARG A 757 -14.62 41.00 24.94
CA ARG A 757 -14.76 39.86 24.04
C ARG A 757 -14.68 40.32 22.59
N GLU A 758 -13.71 39.81 21.85
CA GLU A 758 -13.55 40.01 20.40
C GLU A 758 -14.00 38.76 19.66
N VAL A 759 -14.84 38.92 18.63
CA VAL A 759 -15.29 37.80 17.81
C VAL A 759 -14.90 38.05 16.36
N ASN A 760 -14.21 37.08 15.76
CA ASN A 760 -13.79 37.08 14.36
C ASN A 760 -14.35 35.86 13.66
N SER A 761 -14.97 36.03 12.50
CA SER A 761 -15.42 34.92 11.64
C SER A 761 -14.64 34.92 10.35
N PHE A 762 -14.19 33.69 9.96
CA PHE A 762 -13.45 33.45 8.73
C PHE A 762 -14.18 32.41 7.88
N PHE A 763 -14.33 32.69 6.59
CA PHE A 763 -14.86 31.76 5.59
C PHE A 763 -13.73 31.46 4.60
N ARG A 764 -13.40 30.18 4.41
CA ARG A 764 -12.32 29.71 3.55
C ARG A 764 -12.83 28.76 2.51
N LEU A 765 -12.50 29.01 1.26
CA LEU A 765 -12.63 28.07 0.16
C LEU A 765 -11.21 27.75 -0.30
N ALA A 766 -10.86 26.46 -0.32
CA ALA A 766 -9.52 26.05 -0.73
C ALA A 766 -9.59 24.87 -1.68
N TYR A 767 -8.73 24.89 -2.69
CA TYR A 767 -8.44 23.76 -3.55
C TYR A 767 -6.98 23.38 -3.38
N VAL A 768 -6.73 22.07 -3.23
CA VAL A 768 -5.38 21.50 -3.08
C VAL A 768 -5.22 20.38 -4.08
N GLN A 769 -4.10 20.37 -4.79
CA GLN A 769 -3.67 19.25 -5.62
C GLN A 769 -2.24 18.87 -5.25
N ARG A 770 -2.01 17.56 -5.10
CA ARG A 770 -0.69 16.98 -4.85
C ARG A 770 -0.44 15.90 -5.88
N LYS A 771 0.81 15.81 -6.36
CA LYS A 771 1.39 14.63 -7.00
C LYS A 771 2.46 14.08 -6.07
N GLU A 772 2.22 12.88 -5.57
CA GLU A 772 3.06 12.23 -4.54
C GLU A 772 4.13 11.34 -5.17
N ARG A 773 4.89 11.89 -6.11
CA ARG A 773 6.01 11.21 -6.75
C ARG A 773 7.21 11.18 -5.82
N GLU A 774 7.99 10.10 -5.86
CA GLU A 774 9.14 9.93 -4.98
C GLU A 774 10.27 10.92 -5.32
N ILE A 775 10.69 10.97 -6.57
CA ILE A 775 11.83 11.80 -7.01
C ILE A 775 11.47 13.29 -7.08
N ASN A 776 10.27 13.61 -7.55
CA ASN A 776 9.85 14.98 -7.84
C ASN A 776 8.40 15.27 -7.45
N PRO A 777 8.08 15.18 -6.13
CA PRO A 777 6.75 15.52 -5.65
C PRO A 777 6.44 17.00 -5.90
N VAL A 778 5.20 17.27 -6.30
CA VAL A 778 4.71 18.65 -6.52
C VAL A 778 3.34 18.79 -5.90
N ALA A 779 3.14 19.88 -5.18
CA ALA A 779 1.83 20.25 -4.65
C ALA A 779 1.55 21.73 -4.89
N TRP A 780 0.29 22.04 -5.19
CA TRP A 780 -0.15 23.42 -5.27
C TRP A 780 -1.52 23.59 -4.61
N SER A 781 -1.76 24.79 -4.14
CA SER A 781 -3.03 25.17 -3.53
C SER A 781 -3.42 26.59 -3.85
N VAL A 782 -4.73 26.83 -3.89
CA VAL A 782 -5.34 28.16 -3.96
C VAL A 782 -6.35 28.23 -2.84
N ARG A 783 -6.29 29.31 -2.06
CA ARG A 783 -7.22 29.57 -0.97
C ARG A 783 -7.77 30.98 -1.07
N LEU A 784 -9.08 31.09 -0.98
CA LEU A 784 -9.80 32.34 -0.81
C LEU A 784 -10.28 32.42 0.62
N GLU A 785 -9.95 33.50 1.32
CA GLU A 785 -10.36 33.73 2.70
C GLU A 785 -11.11 35.08 2.81
N TYR A 786 -12.35 34.97 3.31
CA TYR A 786 -13.16 36.15 3.67
C TYR A 786 -13.27 36.22 5.19
N LYS A 787 -12.94 37.42 5.75
CA LYS A 787 -13.06 37.69 7.19
C LYS A 787 -14.17 38.71 7.44
N THR A 788 -15.00 38.44 8.45
CA THR A 788 -15.88 39.42 9.09
C THR A 788 -15.48 39.58 10.56
N GLU A 789 -15.74 40.73 11.13
CA GLU A 789 -15.58 41.02 12.54
C GLU A 789 -16.93 41.46 13.10
N ASP A 790 -17.34 40.85 14.21
CA ASP A 790 -18.50 41.28 14.97
C ASP A 790 -18.04 42.34 15.97
N VAL A 791 -18.30 43.58 15.64
CA VAL A 791 -17.94 44.73 16.48
C VAL A 791 -19.06 45.00 17.46
N THR A 792 -19.09 44.30 18.57
CA THR A 792 -19.96 44.65 19.71
C THR A 792 -19.40 45.83 20.45
N ARG A 793 -20.04 47.02 20.27
CA ARG A 793 -19.84 48.32 20.91
C ARG A 793 -18.77 49.27 20.31
N ASN A 794 -19.24 50.28 19.66
CA ASN A 794 -18.59 51.55 19.34
C ASN A 794 -17.65 51.67 18.14
N SER A 795 -17.64 50.82 17.17
CA SER A 795 -17.00 51.20 15.91
C SER A 795 -17.94 51.09 14.71
N LEU A 796 -18.07 52.17 14.01
CA LEU A 796 -18.89 52.39 12.82
C LEU A 796 -18.32 51.74 11.54
N LEU A 797 -17.37 50.82 11.62
CA LEU A 797 -16.68 50.27 10.46
C LEU A 797 -16.62 48.74 10.55
N GLU A 798 -17.29 48.06 9.63
CA GLU A 798 -17.09 46.64 9.38
C GLU A 798 -15.62 46.37 8.99
N ALA A 799 -14.95 45.54 9.79
CA ALA A 799 -13.56 45.19 9.55
C ALA A 799 -13.50 43.90 8.74
N SER A 800 -13.67 44.01 7.42
CA SER A 800 -13.67 42.85 6.52
C SER A 800 -12.53 42.87 5.53
N TYR A 801 -12.12 41.69 5.07
CA TYR A 801 -11.26 41.56 3.92
C TYR A 801 -11.61 40.33 3.09
N LEU A 802 -11.20 40.36 1.83
CA LEU A 802 -11.14 39.20 0.94
C LEU A 802 -9.70 39.03 0.48
N ARG A 803 -9.10 37.86 0.76
CA ARG A 803 -7.70 37.58 0.46
C ARG A 803 -7.58 36.31 -0.36
N LEU A 804 -6.70 36.32 -1.34
CA LEU A 804 -6.27 35.21 -2.14
C LEU A 804 -4.87 34.78 -1.70
N ASP A 805 -4.71 33.50 -1.37
CA ASP A 805 -3.43 32.87 -1.11
C ASP A 805 -3.18 31.78 -2.15
N THR A 806 -1.96 31.70 -2.67
CA THR A 806 -1.52 30.66 -3.59
C THR A 806 -0.21 30.07 -3.09
N GLU A 807 -0.05 28.76 -3.20
CA GLU A 807 1.19 28.09 -2.87
C GLU A 807 1.53 27.05 -3.93
N LEU A 808 2.80 27.00 -4.32
CA LEU A 808 3.36 25.95 -5.16
C LEU A 808 4.63 25.45 -4.47
N ARG A 809 4.72 24.14 -4.22
CA ARG A 809 5.89 23.53 -3.58
C ARG A 809 6.26 22.22 -4.26
N GLY A 810 7.54 21.89 -4.19
CA GLY A 810 8.03 20.64 -4.69
C GLY A 810 9.39 20.31 -4.13
N ALA A 811 9.85 19.11 -4.49
CA ALA A 811 11.21 18.67 -4.21
C ALA A 811 11.78 17.96 -5.44
N TYR A 812 13.08 17.83 -5.43
CA TYR A 812 13.82 16.97 -6.35
C TYR A 812 14.84 16.17 -5.55
N GLN A 813 14.72 14.85 -5.57
CA GLN A 813 15.70 13.95 -4.98
C GLN A 813 16.85 13.77 -5.96
N TYR A 814 18.05 14.20 -5.60
CA TYR A 814 19.23 14.17 -6.47
C TYR A 814 20.22 13.05 -6.12
N GLU A 815 20.08 12.47 -4.94
CA GLU A 815 20.74 11.26 -4.44
C GLU A 815 19.82 10.56 -3.44
N PRO A 816 20.06 9.30 -3.06
CA PRO A 816 19.30 8.63 -2.00
C PRO A 816 19.20 9.50 -0.75
N GLU A 817 18.00 9.69 -0.23
CA GLU A 817 17.69 10.49 0.96
C GLU A 817 18.13 11.97 0.90
N ARG A 818 18.48 12.51 -0.27
CA ARG A 818 18.97 13.89 -0.45
C ARG A 818 18.11 14.67 -1.41
N PHE A 819 17.62 15.81 -0.93
CA PHE A 819 16.61 16.60 -1.61
C PHE A 819 17.03 18.05 -1.79
N PHE A 820 16.66 18.61 -2.93
CA PHE A 820 16.48 20.04 -3.13
C PHE A 820 15.00 20.34 -3.05
N ARG A 821 14.55 21.14 -2.06
CA ARG A 821 13.15 21.51 -1.84
C ARG A 821 12.95 22.98 -2.15
N TRP A 822 11.79 23.29 -2.72
CA TRP A 822 11.43 24.64 -3.06
C TRP A 822 9.95 24.88 -2.76
N ARG A 823 9.65 26.14 -2.40
CA ARG A 823 8.31 26.63 -2.16
C ARG A 823 8.16 28.04 -2.65
N PHE A 824 7.09 28.33 -3.38
CA PHE A 824 6.66 29.66 -3.79
C PHE A 824 5.32 29.93 -3.12
N TYR A 825 5.18 31.10 -2.52
CA TYR A 825 3.96 31.59 -1.91
C TYR A 825 3.60 32.94 -2.47
N GLY A 826 2.30 33.18 -2.73
CA GLY A 826 1.73 34.45 -3.10
C GLY A 826 0.45 34.73 -2.32
N GLY A 827 0.39 35.85 -1.61
CA GLY A 827 -0.79 36.35 -0.92
C GLY A 827 -1.16 37.74 -1.39
N TYR A 828 -2.46 37.98 -1.62
CA TYR A 828 -2.95 39.29 -2.08
C TYR A 828 -4.32 39.63 -1.49
N PHE A 829 -4.47 40.84 -0.99
CA PHE A 829 -5.75 41.35 -0.55
C PHE A 829 -6.53 41.92 -1.73
N LEU A 830 -7.56 41.19 -2.17
CA LEU A 830 -8.51 41.66 -3.20
C LEU A 830 -9.34 42.81 -2.70
N VAL A 831 -9.78 42.72 -1.45
CA VAL A 831 -10.47 43.78 -0.71
C VAL A 831 -9.90 43.83 0.70
N ASN A 832 -9.64 45.01 1.25
CA ASN A 832 -9.12 45.16 2.59
C ASN A 832 -9.64 46.47 3.25
N ALA A 833 -10.76 46.35 3.93
CA ALA A 833 -11.36 47.46 4.67
C ALA A 833 -10.58 47.86 5.95
N LEU A 834 -9.66 46.99 6.40
CA LEU A 834 -8.79 47.27 7.56
C LEU A 834 -7.60 48.15 7.22
N ARG A 835 -7.34 48.41 5.93
CA ARG A 835 -6.12 49.08 5.46
C ARG A 835 -5.89 50.44 6.10
N GLU A 836 -6.94 51.20 6.40
CA GLU A 836 -6.85 52.57 6.91
C GLU A 836 -6.90 52.65 8.44
N ARG A 837 -6.84 51.57 9.17
CA ARG A 837 -6.84 51.57 10.63
C ARG A 837 -5.42 51.72 11.19
N ALA A 838 -5.25 52.63 12.17
CA ALA A 838 -3.97 52.87 12.84
C ALA A 838 -3.44 51.68 13.65
N SER A 839 -4.33 50.83 14.20
CA SER A 839 -4.01 49.58 14.87
C SER A 839 -4.34 48.42 13.95
N TYR A 840 -3.33 47.96 13.21
CA TYR A 840 -3.53 46.86 12.27
C TYR A 840 -3.67 45.54 13.02
N PRO A 841 -4.73 44.78 12.80
CA PRO A 841 -4.90 43.51 13.47
C PRO A 841 -3.89 42.50 13.00
N ASN A 842 -3.73 41.40 13.78
CA ASN A 842 -2.83 40.28 13.50
C ASN A 842 -3.12 39.52 12.19
N THR A 843 -4.08 39.99 11.39
CA THR A 843 -4.53 39.37 10.12
C THR A 843 -3.74 39.80 8.88
N ALA A 844 -2.70 40.63 9.04
CA ALA A 844 -1.78 41.00 7.96
C ALA A 844 -1.06 39.73 7.41
N LEU A 845 -0.70 39.77 6.13
CA LEU A 845 0.25 38.83 5.58
C LEU A 845 1.60 39.00 6.28
N SER A 846 2.29 37.91 6.56
CA SER A 846 3.54 37.93 7.32
C SER A 846 4.64 37.15 6.60
N LEU A 847 5.82 37.81 6.51
CA LEU A 847 7.02 37.16 5.97
C LEU A 847 7.56 36.11 6.92
N VAL A 848 7.46 36.36 8.25
CA VAL A 848 7.85 35.40 9.31
C VAL A 848 6.60 34.82 9.91
N ASP A 849 6.48 33.51 9.86
CA ASP A 849 5.33 32.75 10.38
C ASP A 849 5.60 32.24 11.78
N ASN A 850 5.16 32.94 12.79
CA ASN A 850 5.25 32.58 14.20
C ASN A 850 3.86 32.62 14.88
N ALA A 851 3.83 32.39 16.18
CA ALA A 851 2.58 32.38 16.95
C ALA A 851 1.78 33.71 16.83
N ASN A 852 2.47 34.84 16.65
CA ASN A 852 1.83 36.15 16.51
C ASN A 852 1.17 36.34 15.14
N SER A 853 1.63 35.67 14.11
CA SER A 853 1.02 35.71 12.76
C SER A 853 -0.14 34.73 12.60
N ASP A 854 -0.34 33.81 13.56
CA ASP A 854 -1.42 32.81 13.54
C ASP A 854 -2.75 33.37 14.09
N TYR A 855 -3.31 34.30 13.34
CA TYR A 855 -4.50 35.10 13.72
C TYR A 855 -5.76 34.21 13.90
N ALA A 856 -5.91 33.11 13.15
CA ALA A 856 -7.07 32.20 13.22
C ALA A 856 -6.86 31.03 14.18
N VAL A 857 -5.71 30.99 14.88
CA VAL A 857 -5.35 29.90 15.81
C VAL A 857 -5.41 28.54 15.13
N ASP A 858 -4.84 28.44 13.93
CA ASP A 858 -4.80 27.21 13.14
C ASP A 858 -3.66 26.27 13.56
N GLY A 859 -2.55 26.83 14.14
CA GLY A 859 -1.36 26.08 14.54
C GLY A 859 -1.30 25.75 16.03
N ILE A 860 -0.44 24.81 16.34
CA ILE A 860 -0.08 24.46 17.70
C ILE A 860 1.25 25.10 18.02
N PHE A 861 1.22 26.14 18.85
CA PHE A 861 2.40 26.84 19.35
C PHE A 861 2.55 26.64 20.84
N LEU A 862 3.78 26.47 21.29
CA LEU A 862 4.11 26.34 22.71
C LEU A 862 3.87 27.64 23.49
N GLY A 863 4.02 28.79 22.81
CA GLY A 863 3.71 30.12 23.37
C GLY A 863 3.11 31.04 22.30
N ARG A 864 2.11 31.85 22.68
CA ARG A 864 1.40 32.78 21.78
C ARG A 864 1.48 34.24 22.19
N GLY A 865 1.92 34.56 23.37
CA GLY A 865 1.88 35.91 23.91
C GLY A 865 3.21 36.42 24.43
N GLY A 866 4.23 35.63 24.42
CA GLY A 866 5.50 35.94 25.07
C GLY A 866 6.65 36.27 24.12
N GLY A 867 7.70 36.82 24.73
CA GLY A 867 9.04 36.90 24.14
C GLY A 867 9.86 35.63 24.49
N GLY A 868 11.13 35.66 24.14
CA GLY A 868 12.08 34.61 24.48
C GLY A 868 11.97 33.37 23.58
N THR A 869 12.34 32.20 24.09
CA THR A 869 12.47 30.98 23.29
C THR A 869 11.19 30.57 22.56
N TYR A 870 10.02 30.86 23.10
CA TYR A 870 8.75 30.50 22.45
C TYR A 870 8.47 31.31 21.19
N ALA A 871 8.97 32.53 21.11
CA ALA A 871 8.85 33.39 19.92
C ALA A 871 9.70 32.85 18.74
N GLN A 872 10.65 31.98 19.01
CA GLN A 872 11.51 31.36 18.01
C GLN A 872 10.86 30.15 17.32
N GLN A 873 9.69 29.67 17.78
CA GLN A 873 8.93 28.63 17.09
C GLN A 873 8.31 29.20 15.82
N LEU A 874 8.69 28.60 14.70
CA LEU A 874 8.24 28.98 13.36
C LEU A 874 7.34 27.91 12.74
N GLU A 875 6.48 28.37 11.85
CA GLU A 875 5.69 27.53 10.93
C GLU A 875 5.93 27.99 9.49
N THR A 876 5.42 27.29 8.51
CA THR A 876 5.51 27.66 7.10
C THR A 876 4.11 27.72 6.49
N ARG A 877 3.47 28.89 6.61
CA ARG A 877 2.07 29.10 6.15
C ARG A 877 1.92 30.20 5.15
N GLN A 878 2.69 31.28 5.29
CA GLN A 878 2.69 32.45 4.41
C GLN A 878 4.11 32.67 3.87
N GLY A 879 4.86 33.65 4.36
CA GLY A 879 6.21 33.92 3.91
C GLY A 879 7.25 32.86 4.26
N GLY A 880 7.11 32.22 5.41
CA GLY A 880 7.92 31.10 5.83
C GLY A 880 9.40 31.39 6.07
N PHE A 881 9.78 32.65 6.39
CA PHE A 881 11.16 32.99 6.70
C PHE A 881 11.65 32.31 7.98
N ARG A 882 12.79 31.65 7.87
CA ARG A 882 13.41 30.85 8.94
C ARG A 882 14.37 31.70 9.78
N ALA A 883 13.85 32.79 10.33
CA ALA A 883 14.59 33.72 11.19
C ALA A 883 13.73 34.16 12.39
N PRO A 884 14.25 34.18 13.61
CA PRO A 884 13.49 34.54 14.82
C PRO A 884 13.32 36.06 14.95
N ILE A 885 12.73 36.68 13.95
CA ILE A 885 12.50 38.10 13.90
C ILE A 885 11.04 38.40 14.17
N SER A 886 10.80 39.35 15.07
CA SER A 886 9.43 39.85 15.29
C SER A 886 8.96 40.65 14.10
N SER A 887 7.91 40.17 13.41
CA SER A 887 7.31 40.90 12.30
C SER A 887 6.62 42.17 12.76
N SER A 888 6.87 43.28 12.06
CA SER A 888 6.20 44.56 12.21
C SER A 888 5.90 45.14 10.83
N PHE A 889 5.17 46.26 10.76
CA PHE A 889 4.91 46.92 9.48
C PHE A 889 6.17 47.51 8.84
N SER A 890 7.19 47.76 9.64
CA SER A 890 8.53 48.11 9.14
C SER A 890 9.34 46.92 8.72
N PHE A 891 8.88 45.69 9.03
CA PHE A 891 9.54 44.44 8.63
C PHE A 891 8.54 43.29 8.46
N GLY A 892 8.36 42.86 7.23
CA GLY A 892 7.74 41.59 6.90
C GLY A 892 6.22 41.50 7.07
N ARG A 893 5.50 42.53 7.48
CA ARG A 893 4.04 42.57 7.48
C ARG A 893 3.47 43.34 6.30
N SER A 894 2.41 42.79 5.70
CA SER A 894 1.74 43.40 4.56
C SER A 894 0.23 43.49 4.74
N ASN A 895 -0.35 44.60 4.32
CA ASN A 895 -1.77 44.82 4.16
C ASN A 895 -2.21 44.86 2.70
N ASP A 896 -1.33 44.48 1.77
CA ASP A 896 -1.54 44.51 0.33
C ASP A 896 -1.16 43.21 -0.34
N TYR A 897 0.13 42.91 -0.51
CA TYR A 897 0.62 41.68 -1.10
C TYR A 897 1.88 41.16 -0.40
N LEU A 898 2.08 39.86 -0.52
CA LEU A 898 3.31 39.16 -0.10
C LEU A 898 3.63 38.08 -1.14
N VAL A 899 4.88 38.05 -1.60
CA VAL A 899 5.43 36.97 -2.42
C VAL A 899 6.69 36.45 -1.72
N ALA A 900 6.81 35.14 -1.55
CA ALA A 900 7.96 34.55 -0.90
C ALA A 900 8.43 33.27 -1.64
N VAL A 901 9.73 33.04 -1.57
CA VAL A 901 10.42 31.85 -2.06
C VAL A 901 11.23 31.27 -0.92
N ASN A 902 11.05 29.98 -0.66
CA ASN A 902 11.84 29.24 0.32
C ASN A 902 12.56 28.11 -0.40
N LEU A 903 13.87 28.05 -0.28
CA LEU A 903 14.73 27.02 -0.84
C LEU A 903 15.44 26.28 0.28
N ASP A 904 15.62 24.97 0.11
CA ASP A 904 16.27 24.11 1.08
C ASP A 904 17.00 22.99 0.34
N ALA A 905 18.23 22.71 0.72
CA ALA A 905 19.03 21.64 0.12
C ALA A 905 19.74 20.84 1.21
N THR A 906 19.58 19.52 1.19
CA THR A 906 20.38 18.61 2.01
C THR A 906 21.82 18.62 1.51
N LEU A 907 22.82 18.56 2.40
CA LEU A 907 24.24 18.61 1.99
C LEU A 907 24.71 17.26 1.44
N PRO A 908 25.44 17.22 0.31
CA PRO A 908 25.85 15.95 -0.35
C PRO A 908 26.98 15.19 0.34
N PHE A 909 27.75 15.83 1.24
CA PHE A 909 29.00 15.27 1.80
C PHE A 909 28.86 14.71 3.21
N GLN A 910 27.66 14.38 3.64
CA GLN A 910 27.38 13.87 4.98
C GLN A 910 26.93 12.40 4.92
N PRO A 911 27.09 11.62 6.01
CA PRO A 911 26.46 10.30 6.10
C PRO A 911 24.95 10.37 5.85
N GLU A 912 24.38 9.36 5.23
CA GLU A 912 22.94 9.34 4.80
C GLU A 912 21.95 9.71 5.90
N ARG A 913 22.25 9.42 7.16
CA ARG A 913 21.38 9.68 8.31
C ARG A 913 21.56 11.06 8.95
N PHE A 914 22.47 11.91 8.49
CA PHE A 914 22.66 13.24 9.06
C PHE A 914 21.76 14.27 8.35
N PRO A 915 20.90 14.98 9.09
CA PRO A 915 19.89 15.85 8.53
C PRO A 915 20.35 17.30 8.30
N PHE A 916 21.64 17.52 8.00
CA PHE A 916 22.16 18.86 7.76
C PHE A 916 21.83 19.39 6.37
N GLY A 917 21.40 20.63 6.30
CA GLY A 917 21.09 21.31 5.07
C GLY A 917 21.46 22.79 5.09
N VAL A 918 21.28 23.42 3.94
CA VAL A 918 21.35 24.87 3.77
C VAL A 918 20.00 25.37 3.28
N TYR A 919 19.67 26.61 3.67
CA TYR A 919 18.44 27.22 3.24
C TYR A 919 18.63 28.65 2.77
N LEU A 920 17.72 29.11 1.90
CA LEU A 920 17.60 30.51 1.47
C LEU A 920 16.11 30.86 1.39
N ASP A 921 15.72 31.90 2.11
CA ASP A 921 14.40 32.51 2.06
C ASP A 921 14.51 33.90 1.47
N ALA A 922 13.67 34.22 0.50
CA ALA A 922 13.57 35.54 -0.10
C ALA A 922 12.12 35.95 -0.29
N GLY A 923 11.81 37.22 -0.12
CA GLY A 923 10.43 37.66 -0.31
C GLY A 923 10.29 39.18 -0.47
N THR A 924 9.21 39.55 -1.15
CA THR A 924 8.80 40.94 -1.28
C THR A 924 7.39 41.13 -0.76
N TYR A 925 7.16 42.24 -0.09
CA TYR A 925 5.86 42.54 0.47
C TYR A 925 5.54 44.02 0.31
N GLY A 926 4.27 44.35 0.15
CA GLY A 926 3.81 45.71 -0.01
C GLY A 926 3.01 46.17 1.19
N PHE A 927 3.29 47.42 1.59
CA PHE A 927 2.48 48.13 2.56
C PHE A 927 1.84 49.35 1.91
N ARG A 928 0.54 49.49 2.06
CA ARG A 928 -0.24 50.60 1.53
C ARG A 928 -0.90 51.35 2.69
N PRO A 929 -0.47 52.56 3.01
CA PRO A 929 -0.98 53.32 4.16
C PRO A 929 -2.47 53.63 4.07
N THR A 930 -2.94 53.98 2.87
CA THR A 930 -4.36 54.25 2.56
C THR A 930 -4.74 53.59 1.23
N SER A 931 -6.04 53.46 0.96
CA SER A 931 -6.53 52.90 -0.31
C SER A 931 -6.16 53.75 -1.54
N SER A 932 -5.87 55.03 -1.37
CA SER A 932 -5.47 55.98 -2.43
C SER A 932 -3.97 56.06 -2.66
N GLU A 933 -3.14 55.59 -1.72
CA GLU A 933 -1.68 55.62 -1.85
C GLU A 933 -1.13 54.39 -2.56
N PRO A 934 -0.02 54.54 -3.33
CA PRO A 934 0.65 53.41 -3.92
C PRO A 934 1.25 52.49 -2.85
N SER A 935 1.35 51.20 -3.15
CA SER A 935 2.03 50.23 -2.29
C SER A 935 3.53 50.53 -2.24
N ARG A 936 4.08 50.56 -1.04
CA ARG A 936 5.54 50.65 -0.83
C ARG A 936 6.08 49.22 -0.72
N GLY A 937 6.81 48.77 -1.73
CA GLY A 937 7.37 47.43 -1.78
C GLY A 937 8.74 47.34 -1.09
N GLU A 938 8.95 46.31 -0.32
CA GLU A 938 10.25 45.99 0.28
C GLU A 938 10.66 44.57 -0.08
N PHE A 939 11.96 44.31 -0.25
CA PHE A 939 12.53 43.02 -0.52
C PHE A 939 13.46 42.61 0.62
N ARG A 940 13.31 41.36 1.10
CA ARG A 940 14.13 40.80 2.18
C ARG A 940 14.60 39.41 1.82
N TRP A 941 15.75 38.98 2.37
CA TRP A 941 16.24 37.66 2.24
C TRP A 941 17.10 37.23 3.44
N VAL A 942 17.13 35.90 3.71
CA VAL A 942 17.95 35.31 4.77
C VAL A 942 18.35 33.91 4.35
N GLY A 943 19.57 33.53 4.69
CA GLY A 943 20.09 32.19 4.43
C GLY A 943 20.92 31.64 5.58
N GLY A 944 21.07 30.35 5.68
CA GLY A 944 21.80 29.75 6.77
C GLY A 944 21.85 28.23 6.72
N PHE A 945 22.20 27.64 7.85
CA PHE A 945 22.18 26.20 8.04
C PHE A 945 20.86 25.74 8.63
N SER A 946 20.44 24.52 8.23
CA SER A 946 19.28 23.83 8.77
C SER A 946 19.64 22.44 9.26
N VAL A 947 18.92 21.96 10.27
CA VAL A 947 18.87 20.57 10.72
C VAL A 947 17.41 20.19 10.73
N THR A 948 17.01 19.23 9.89
CA THR A 948 15.61 18.82 9.78
C THR A 948 15.47 17.31 9.88
N ILE A 949 14.56 16.83 10.72
CA ILE A 949 14.26 15.40 10.90
C ILE A 949 12.76 15.15 10.68
N MET A 950 12.38 13.88 10.48
CA MET A 950 10.98 13.47 10.28
C MET A 950 10.31 14.28 9.15
N ASP A 951 10.93 14.30 7.96
CA ASP A 951 10.46 15.04 6.77
C ASP A 951 10.18 16.54 7.05
N GLY A 952 11.01 17.17 7.87
CA GLY A 952 10.90 18.58 8.24
C GLY A 952 9.81 18.89 9.26
N GLN A 953 9.24 17.90 9.94
CA GLN A 953 8.30 18.11 11.04
C GLN A 953 9.01 18.73 12.26
N ILE A 954 10.24 18.37 12.49
CA ILE A 954 11.14 19.00 13.45
C ILE A 954 12.29 19.64 12.69
N GLY A 955 12.57 20.90 12.96
CA GLY A 955 13.66 21.63 12.33
C GLY A 955 14.29 22.67 13.25
N ALA A 956 15.58 22.88 13.12
CA ALA A 956 16.31 24.00 13.70
C ALA A 956 17.03 24.77 12.59
N TYR A 957 17.02 26.10 12.67
CA TYR A 957 17.54 26.97 11.62
C TYR A 957 18.43 28.03 12.24
N LEU A 958 19.64 28.17 11.70
CA LEU A 958 20.62 29.17 12.10
C LEU A 958 20.87 30.16 10.94
N PRO A 959 20.29 31.35 10.95
CA PRO A 959 20.54 32.37 9.94
C PRO A 959 21.98 32.89 10.03
N LEU A 960 22.70 32.93 8.90
CA LEU A 960 24.09 33.38 8.83
C LEU A 960 24.33 34.58 7.90
N ILE A 961 23.57 34.60 6.79
CA ILE A 961 23.64 35.63 5.77
C ILE A 961 22.27 36.24 5.52
N SER A 962 22.20 37.55 5.23
CA SER A 962 20.94 38.23 4.97
C SER A 962 21.18 39.61 4.35
N ASP A 963 20.10 40.25 3.91
CA ASP A 963 20.13 41.68 3.59
C ASP A 963 20.48 42.53 4.83
N PRO A 964 20.91 43.81 4.63
CA PRO A 964 21.39 44.64 5.73
C PRO A 964 20.35 44.89 6.83
N ASP A 965 19.08 45.08 6.46
CA ASP A 965 18.03 45.38 7.44
C ASP A 965 17.68 44.17 8.27
N THR A 966 17.57 42.97 7.60
CA THR A 966 17.40 41.70 8.27
C THR A 966 18.55 41.38 9.21
N ARG A 967 19.81 41.69 8.80
CA ARG A 967 21.00 41.50 9.63
C ARG A 967 20.94 42.33 10.90
N LEU A 968 20.55 43.59 10.78
CA LEU A 968 20.43 44.50 11.93
C LEU A 968 19.44 43.92 12.97
N LEU A 969 18.31 43.42 12.52
CA LEU A 969 17.30 42.81 13.40
C LEU A 969 17.78 41.51 14.04
N LEU A 970 18.52 40.68 13.30
CA LEU A 970 19.14 39.48 13.85
C LEU A 970 20.21 39.79 14.89
N GLU A 971 21.00 40.87 14.71
CA GLU A 971 21.96 41.36 15.69
C GLU A 971 21.29 41.87 16.97
N GLN A 972 20.12 42.50 16.85
CA GLN A 972 19.31 42.94 18.00
C GLN A 972 18.68 41.75 18.78
N THR A 973 18.47 40.59 18.12
CA THR A 973 17.91 39.39 18.79
C THR A 973 18.93 38.82 19.78
N GLY A 974 20.25 38.98 19.54
CA GLY A 974 21.31 38.52 20.40
C GLY A 974 22.46 37.83 19.70
N GLY A 975 23.19 36.95 20.41
CA GLY A 975 24.30 36.12 19.89
C GLY A 975 23.80 35.02 18.96
N LEU A 976 24.72 34.17 18.49
CA LEU A 976 24.37 33.09 17.55
C LEU A 976 23.33 32.10 18.11
N ALA A 977 23.37 31.82 19.41
CA ALA A 977 22.42 30.87 20.04
C ALA A 977 20.99 31.45 20.07
N GLU A 978 20.83 32.73 20.32
CA GLU A 978 19.55 33.44 20.36
C GLU A 978 18.95 33.61 18.97
N ARG A 979 19.74 33.48 17.89
CA ARG A 979 19.28 33.54 16.50
C ARG A 979 18.75 32.20 15.98
N ILE A 980 18.93 31.11 16.72
CA ILE A 980 18.37 29.81 16.33
C ILE A 980 16.85 29.88 16.43
N SER A 981 16.18 29.61 15.32
CA SER A 981 14.75 29.37 15.28
C SER A 981 14.48 27.88 15.13
N PHE A 982 13.29 27.43 15.54
CA PHE A 982 12.93 26.04 15.46
C PHE A 982 11.49 25.86 14.96
N ARG A 983 11.24 24.67 14.40
CA ARG A 983 9.93 24.21 13.98
C ARG A 983 9.60 22.90 14.68
N ILE A 984 8.38 22.78 15.20
CA ILE A 984 7.84 21.53 15.71
C ILE A 984 6.39 21.44 15.24
N SER A 985 6.12 20.54 14.30
CA SER A 985 4.76 20.32 13.77
C SER A 985 4.02 19.29 14.61
N LEU A 986 3.48 19.72 15.74
CA LEU A 986 2.74 18.85 16.68
C LEU A 986 1.39 18.37 16.12
N THR A 987 0.89 18.97 15.05
CA THR A 987 -0.37 18.55 14.40
C THR A 987 -0.32 17.13 13.87
N ASN A 988 0.87 16.64 13.52
CA ASN A 988 1.06 15.27 13.03
C ASN A 988 1.19 14.24 14.17
N TRP A 989 1.34 14.68 15.41
CA TRP A 989 1.53 13.82 16.58
C TRP A 989 0.25 13.54 17.34
N LEU A 990 -0.89 14.00 16.86
CA LEU A 990 -2.18 13.66 17.44
C LEU A 990 -2.47 12.17 17.21
N PRO A 991 -2.79 11.38 18.25
CA PRO A 991 -2.89 9.92 18.18
C PRO A 991 -3.80 9.38 17.07
N TRP A 992 -4.84 10.14 16.71
CA TRP A 992 -5.76 9.78 15.63
C TRP A 992 -5.26 10.10 14.22
N LYS A 993 -4.25 10.95 14.06
CA LYS A 993 -3.64 11.21 12.75
C LYS A 993 -2.71 10.10 12.31
N TRP A 994 -2.00 9.49 13.25
CA TRP A 994 -1.11 8.35 13.00
C TRP A 994 -1.83 7.18 12.32
N ILE A 995 -3.06 6.91 12.72
CA ILE A 995 -3.85 5.82 12.17
C ILE A 995 -4.25 6.12 10.71
N ASP A 996 -4.47 7.38 10.36
CA ASP A 996 -4.82 7.78 9.00
C ASP A 996 -3.61 7.83 8.03
N GLU A 997 -2.38 7.87 8.54
CA GLU A 997 -1.14 7.98 7.75
C GLU A 997 -0.41 6.64 7.59
N VAL A 998 -0.61 5.66 8.48
CA VAL A 998 0.02 4.34 8.41
C VAL A 998 -0.63 3.41 7.37
N PHE A 999 -1.87 3.69 6.95
CA PHE A 999 -2.63 2.90 5.98
C PHE A 999 -3.12 3.84 4.85
#